data_ab62063fa2150556606ae06ba89882e3
#
_entry.id   ab62063fa2150556606ae06ba89882e3
#
_cell.length_a   1.000
_cell.length_b   1.000
_cell.length_c   1.000
_cell.angle_alpha   90.00
_cell.angle_beta   90.00
_cell.angle_gamma   90.00
#
_symmetry.space_group_name_H-M   'P 1'
#
loop_
_entity.id
_entity.type
_entity.pdbx_description
1 polymer ?
#
loop_
_entity_poly.entity_id
_entity_poly.type
_entity_poly.pdbx_seq_one_letter_code
_entity_poly.pdbx_strand_id
1 'polypeptide(L)'
;AIRAAYELLVKELKANNANDLLIGSKGFLTVKAEWWSYLEHCKKQGMNPMQAISDRSDWLAIQDPLKVMLDDSQALMNLMSLTSHLINGGANDKKYASAINDALKKQAHGFSVEDVATALRPAFLTADYVPFAKLLASDAVKKSLKQLTDAQNIEQQINHTRQIWAQAMYDHYCWDADHRAHRIHQAWITIGADMLKHYQAKKEILRVQDFSDLEAYTAKLMLSSDVANYLQARLDAKYKHLLVDEFQDTNPLQWQILLSWLNAYGEEENRPSVFLVGDPKQSIYRFRRADVRLFGEAKNYLNKQFKAKVHSFNKTRRNSPAVIKAVNDVFALSDVPKTYSFQSQERNPSAKNNHGPGEVWRLPLIGSPEISQEQSRNALEHPFIDITKQTKVQQSFDEALQVAQLIQKIKQEKNANWGDFLILLRSRTHLAQIEKAFRAAGIPCDSPRQGGLLRTLEAEDMVALLSILITPGDDLALAQVLRSPVYGLSDADLLALMTAKQFQEIHSLWQLISSPEHPRHQIYAEIAAWAELAKKLPAHDLLDHIYSQGKIRLRYARSAPLLQRDQVLSNLDAFLSLALNLDGGRYPSLSRFINELKRIKRGAEEESPDEGESSSDDEDDETSETSEKRVKVLTIHAAKGLESRFVFLMNTNTSKSGRDNVGVLMSWLPGNDAPDHISPIFSAKPKDPARDFLRGQEEEIAQIENWNLLYVALTRAKEAVYISGSANKGDSKSEAAIAKNSWYDRMVRAGIELMPDSPDLSIILADQNSLSANIDIEQLFADFNVLWHGKPNANIRFDEELVGVEQQNMIDLGVAFHAVMEHVMRAGISDSSHVPSAEEIVAWLNISPELAPEARRCAVNVLNSAKTKQFFFDPQIQESWEELDVADPNGRLLRIDRLIELPDELIILDYKLSIPDHGSELFAKYDSQMNTYRKCVAQLRPDKPVKSYLLGANGDVLEMSSAQ
;
A
#
# COMPACT_ATOMS: atom_id res chain seq x y z
N ALA A 1 19.59 4.31 23.78
CA ALA A 1 20.08 4.06 22.40
C ALA A 1 18.98 4.37 21.38
N ILE A 2 17.82 3.71 21.39
CA ILE A 2 16.73 3.86 20.41
C ILE A 2 16.23 5.30 20.31
N ARG A 3 15.92 5.94 21.45
CA ARG A 3 15.48 7.34 21.49
C ARG A 3 16.50 8.29 20.83
N ALA A 4 17.78 8.15 21.18
CA ALA A 4 18.85 8.96 20.58
C ALA A 4 19.01 8.71 19.08
N ALA A 5 18.87 7.47 18.64
CA ALA A 5 18.88 7.12 17.22
C ALA A 5 17.69 7.75 16.47
N TYR A 6 16.48 7.74 17.05
CA TYR A 6 15.31 8.36 16.44
C TYR A 6 15.43 9.89 16.38
N GLU A 7 15.91 10.53 17.46
CA GLU A 7 16.17 11.98 17.49
C GLU A 7 17.20 12.37 16.40
N LEU A 8 18.21 11.53 16.16
CA LEU A 8 19.16 11.71 15.07
C LEU A 8 18.48 11.61 13.70
N LEU A 9 17.66 10.59 13.44
CA LEU A 9 16.94 10.47 12.18
C LEU A 9 16.02 11.67 11.92
N VAL A 10 15.28 12.12 12.93
CA VAL A 10 14.38 13.27 12.82
C VAL A 10 15.17 14.56 12.55
N LYS A 11 16.32 14.75 13.21
CA LYS A 11 17.21 15.90 12.97
C LYS A 11 17.74 15.93 11.53
N GLU A 12 18.20 14.78 11.02
CA GLU A 12 18.82 14.68 9.69
C GLU A 12 17.80 14.65 8.52
N LEU A 13 16.61 14.09 8.74
CA LEU A 13 15.64 13.78 7.65
C LEU A 13 14.28 14.48 7.80
N LYS A 14 13.96 15.10 8.92
CA LYS A 14 12.64 15.53 9.38
C LYS A 14 11.72 14.33 9.76
N ALA A 15 10.74 14.58 10.63
CA ALA A 15 9.91 13.52 11.23
C ALA A 15 9.18 12.62 10.19
N ASN A 16 8.58 13.22 9.17
CA ASN A 16 7.84 12.45 8.16
C ASN A 16 8.78 11.49 7.40
N ASN A 17 9.91 11.97 6.89
CA ASN A 17 10.87 11.13 6.17
C ASN A 17 11.50 10.06 7.06
N ALA A 18 11.75 10.37 8.36
CA ALA A 18 12.25 9.38 9.31
C ALA A 18 11.22 8.25 9.55
N ASN A 19 9.93 8.59 9.67
CA ASN A 19 8.86 7.61 9.80
C ASN A 19 8.67 6.80 8.52
N ASP A 20 8.67 7.45 7.35
CA ASP A 20 8.57 6.75 6.05
C ASP A 20 9.70 5.73 5.87
N LEU A 21 10.92 6.08 6.34
CA LEU A 21 12.08 5.20 6.26
C LEU A 21 12.00 3.98 7.19
N LEU A 22 11.20 4.04 8.24
CA LEU A 22 11.02 2.97 9.22
C LEU A 22 9.78 2.12 8.92
N ILE A 23 8.62 2.74 8.77
CA ILE A 23 7.30 2.09 8.70
C ILE A 23 6.54 2.35 7.40
N GLY A 24 6.98 3.30 6.56
CA GLY A 24 6.33 3.58 5.28
C GLY A 24 6.40 2.40 4.30
N SER A 25 5.64 2.47 3.22
CA SER A 25 5.56 1.42 2.18
C SER A 25 6.89 1.03 1.54
N LYS A 26 7.95 1.80 1.78
CA LYS A 26 9.34 1.55 1.37
C LYS A 26 10.30 1.61 2.56
N GLY A 27 9.84 1.36 3.75
CA GLY A 27 10.59 1.41 4.99
C GLY A 27 11.22 0.06 5.37
N PHE A 28 11.84 0.01 6.56
CA PHE A 28 12.55 -1.16 7.08
C PHE A 28 11.67 -2.42 7.17
N LEU A 29 10.42 -2.27 7.61
CA LEU A 29 9.52 -3.43 7.79
C LEU A 29 9.16 -4.12 6.46
N THR A 30 9.17 -3.38 5.35
CA THR A 30 8.82 -3.95 4.04
C THR A 30 9.92 -4.84 3.46
N VAL A 31 11.15 -4.76 3.98
CA VAL A 31 12.32 -5.53 3.55
C VAL A 31 12.75 -6.55 4.60
N LYS A 32 11.87 -6.94 5.53
CA LYS A 32 12.24 -7.79 6.66
C LYS A 32 12.74 -9.18 6.26
N ALA A 33 12.18 -9.79 5.21
CA ALA A 33 12.59 -11.10 4.73
C ALA A 33 14.01 -11.06 4.15
N GLU A 34 14.29 -10.04 3.34
CA GLU A 34 15.63 -9.79 2.78
C GLU A 34 16.62 -9.39 3.88
N TRP A 35 16.15 -8.63 4.89
CA TRP A 35 16.95 -8.28 6.06
C TRP A 35 17.39 -9.50 6.86
N TRP A 36 16.52 -10.46 7.09
CA TRP A 36 16.90 -11.72 7.76
C TRP A 36 17.92 -12.52 6.95
N SER A 37 17.72 -12.64 5.64
CA SER A 37 18.67 -13.28 4.74
C SER A 37 20.04 -12.58 4.76
N TYR A 38 20.04 -11.24 4.73
CA TYR A 38 21.25 -10.42 4.85
C TYR A 38 21.96 -10.61 6.17
N LEU A 39 21.25 -10.65 7.29
CA LEU A 39 21.84 -10.91 8.61
C LEU A 39 22.52 -12.27 8.70
N GLU A 40 21.91 -13.32 8.14
CA GLU A 40 22.52 -14.64 8.09
C GLU A 40 23.78 -14.65 7.21
N HIS A 41 23.73 -13.96 6.08
CA HIS A 41 24.89 -13.78 5.22
C HIS A 41 26.03 -13.05 5.95
N CYS A 42 25.76 -11.92 6.56
CA CYS A 42 26.73 -11.17 7.35
C CYS A 42 27.36 -12.03 8.47
N LYS A 43 26.55 -12.82 9.17
CA LYS A 43 27.01 -13.74 10.22
C LYS A 43 27.96 -14.81 9.66
N LYS A 44 27.63 -15.40 8.51
CA LYS A 44 28.48 -16.41 7.84
C LYS A 44 29.80 -15.82 7.36
N GLN A 45 29.79 -14.58 6.88
CA GLN A 45 30.98 -13.90 6.33
C GLN A 45 31.75 -13.10 7.40
N GLY A 46 31.31 -13.06 8.65
CA GLY A 46 31.94 -12.25 9.70
C GLY A 46 31.80 -10.74 9.50
N MET A 47 30.84 -10.29 8.68
CA MET A 47 30.57 -8.88 8.41
C MET A 47 29.68 -8.25 9.49
N ASN A 48 29.82 -6.93 9.69
CA ASN A 48 28.95 -6.17 10.57
C ASN A 48 27.99 -5.31 9.74
N PRO A 49 26.66 -5.57 9.78
CA PRO A 49 25.67 -4.79 9.02
C PRO A 49 25.74 -3.28 9.30
N MET A 50 26.13 -2.87 10.51
CA MET A 50 26.29 -1.46 10.89
C MET A 50 27.41 -0.73 10.13
N GLN A 51 28.34 -1.50 9.55
CA GLN A 51 29.53 -1.00 8.85
C GLN A 51 29.38 -1.05 7.32
N ALA A 52 28.22 -1.44 6.80
CA ALA A 52 28.00 -1.61 5.36
C ALA A 52 28.29 -0.37 4.50
N ILE A 53 28.23 0.83 5.06
CA ILE A 53 28.63 2.07 4.39
C ILE A 53 30.12 2.35 4.61
N SER A 54 30.64 2.14 5.82
CA SER A 54 32.06 2.37 6.09
C SER A 54 32.98 1.44 5.29
N ASP A 55 32.57 0.21 5.06
CA ASP A 55 33.32 -0.76 4.27
C ASP A 55 33.43 -0.38 2.77
N ARG A 56 32.63 0.58 2.32
CA ARG A 56 32.59 1.11 0.94
C ARG A 56 33.09 2.54 0.80
N SER A 57 33.47 3.19 1.92
CA SER A 57 33.83 4.61 1.95
C SER A 57 35.31 4.78 2.23
N ASP A 58 36.03 5.41 1.31
CA ASP A 58 37.40 5.88 1.53
C ASP A 58 37.44 7.11 2.46
N TRP A 59 36.32 7.84 2.57
CA TRP A 59 36.23 9.10 3.30
C TRP A 59 36.11 8.94 4.81
N LEU A 60 35.56 7.83 5.30
CA LEU A 60 35.35 7.59 6.73
C LEU A 60 36.64 7.30 7.49
N ALA A 61 37.72 6.95 6.78
CA ALA A 61 39.03 6.63 7.36
C ALA A 61 39.96 7.84 7.48
N ILE A 62 39.63 9.00 6.88
CA ILE A 62 40.47 10.17 6.81
C ILE A 62 39.90 11.34 7.63
N GLN A 63 40.76 12.31 7.92
CA GLN A 63 40.32 13.58 8.53
C GLN A 63 39.61 14.45 7.50
N ASP A 64 38.75 15.35 7.97
CA ASP A 64 38.09 16.33 7.13
C ASP A 64 39.09 17.13 6.27
N PRO A 65 39.06 16.99 4.91
CA PRO A 65 40.00 17.64 4.03
C PRO A 65 39.96 19.16 4.13
N LEU A 66 38.79 19.77 4.32
CA LEU A 66 38.69 21.23 4.50
C LEU A 66 39.28 21.66 5.83
N LYS A 67 39.09 20.90 6.91
CA LYS A 67 39.69 21.19 8.20
C LYS A 67 41.23 21.20 8.10
N VAL A 68 41.81 20.22 7.41
CA VAL A 68 43.27 20.19 7.17
C VAL A 68 43.74 21.44 6.45
N MET A 69 42.99 21.92 5.45
CA MET A 69 43.31 23.16 4.74
C MET A 69 43.13 24.43 5.62
N LEU A 70 42.14 24.44 6.49
CA LEU A 70 41.87 25.56 7.39
C LEU A 70 42.87 25.64 8.54
N ASP A 71 43.51 24.54 8.90
CA ASP A 71 44.58 24.47 9.92
C ASP A 71 45.95 24.79 9.31
N ASP A 72 46.10 24.82 7.96
CA ASP A 72 47.34 25.19 7.28
C ASP A 72 47.45 26.71 7.07
N SER A 73 48.37 27.35 7.80
CA SER A 73 48.58 28.80 7.70
C SER A 73 49.01 29.26 6.30
N GLN A 74 49.74 28.43 5.54
CA GLN A 74 50.14 28.78 4.18
C GLN A 74 48.98 28.73 3.20
N ALA A 75 48.09 27.71 3.34
CA ALA A 75 46.89 27.63 2.56
C ALA A 75 45.95 28.82 2.79
N LEU A 76 45.81 29.27 4.06
CA LEU A 76 45.05 30.46 4.42
C LEU A 76 45.63 31.75 3.84
N MET A 77 46.97 31.92 3.90
CA MET A 77 47.64 33.04 3.27
C MET A 77 47.43 33.10 1.76
N ASN A 78 47.50 31.95 1.08
CA ASN A 78 47.20 31.85 -0.35
C ASN A 78 45.74 32.19 -0.68
N LEU A 79 44.80 31.82 0.19
CA LEU A 79 43.36 32.14 0.04
C LEU A 79 43.14 33.68 0.23
N MET A 80 43.78 34.28 1.20
CA MET A 80 43.76 35.75 1.39
C MET A 80 44.36 36.48 0.20
N SER A 81 45.49 36.00 -0.37
CA SER A 81 46.11 36.56 -1.58
C SER A 81 45.16 36.45 -2.77
N LEU A 82 44.54 35.29 -2.95
CA LEU A 82 43.51 35.09 -4.00
C LEU A 82 42.40 36.16 -3.88
N THR A 83 41.90 36.39 -2.67
CA THR A 83 40.84 37.34 -2.40
C THR A 83 41.20 38.77 -2.82
N SER A 84 42.45 39.20 -2.52
CA SER A 84 42.95 40.52 -2.89
C SER A 84 42.99 40.76 -4.43
N HIS A 85 43.24 39.71 -5.20
CA HIS A 85 43.20 39.77 -6.67
C HIS A 85 41.77 39.71 -7.22
N LEU A 86 40.86 38.91 -6.63
CA LEU A 86 39.45 38.77 -7.09
C LEU A 86 38.65 40.07 -6.89
N ILE A 87 38.96 40.88 -5.88
CA ILE A 87 38.28 42.17 -5.63
C ILE A 87 38.45 43.12 -6.83
N ASN A 88 39.55 43.00 -7.57
CA ASN A 88 39.85 43.85 -8.77
C ASN A 88 39.28 43.23 -10.06
N GLY A 89 38.56 42.12 -9.97
CA GLY A 89 37.95 41.43 -11.09
C GLY A 89 36.53 41.92 -11.44
N GLY A 90 35.79 41.13 -12.24
CA GLY A 90 34.42 41.39 -12.64
C GLY A 90 33.41 41.16 -11.50
N ALA A 91 32.11 41.31 -11.79
CA ALA A 91 31.06 41.21 -10.83
C ALA A 91 31.01 39.83 -10.08
N ASN A 92 31.25 38.73 -10.82
CA ASN A 92 31.33 37.40 -10.23
C ASN A 92 32.58 37.22 -9.36
N ASP A 93 33.76 37.77 -9.79
CA ASP A 93 34.96 37.69 -8.99
C ASP A 93 34.82 38.42 -7.66
N LYS A 94 34.16 39.60 -7.67
CA LYS A 94 33.84 40.34 -6.45
C LYS A 94 32.91 39.58 -5.52
N LYS A 95 31.92 38.85 -6.09
CA LYS A 95 31.04 37.98 -5.33
C LYS A 95 31.81 36.81 -4.68
N TYR A 96 32.75 36.20 -5.41
CA TYR A 96 33.63 35.16 -4.87
C TYR A 96 34.54 35.67 -3.76
N ALA A 97 35.15 36.87 -3.97
CA ALA A 97 35.95 37.52 -2.93
C ALA A 97 35.14 37.81 -1.68
N SER A 98 33.90 38.26 -1.81
CA SER A 98 33.00 38.48 -0.65
C SER A 98 32.72 37.19 0.10
N ALA A 99 32.43 36.06 -0.60
CA ALA A 99 32.19 34.76 0.01
C ALA A 99 33.43 34.24 0.77
N ILE A 100 34.62 34.38 0.17
CA ILE A 100 35.87 33.98 0.84
C ILE A 100 36.16 34.86 2.07
N ASN A 101 35.93 36.18 1.99
CA ASN A 101 36.12 37.07 3.13
C ASN A 101 35.16 36.73 4.29
N ASP A 102 33.89 36.38 4.01
CA ASP A 102 32.94 35.94 5.03
C ASP A 102 33.42 34.66 5.70
N ALA A 103 33.88 33.69 4.90
CA ALA A 103 34.43 32.45 5.43
C ALA A 103 35.66 32.65 6.32
N LEU A 104 36.61 33.49 5.89
CA LEU A 104 37.80 33.85 6.69
C LEU A 104 37.43 34.52 8.00
N LYS A 105 36.43 35.40 8.01
CA LYS A 105 35.90 35.99 9.25
C LYS A 105 35.32 34.93 10.17
N LYS A 106 34.51 34.02 9.65
CA LYS A 106 33.91 32.91 10.43
C LYS A 106 35.02 32.03 10.99
N GLN A 107 36.03 31.65 10.20
CA GLN A 107 37.19 30.90 10.68
C GLN A 107 37.89 31.60 11.83
N ALA A 108 38.20 32.91 11.73
CA ALA A 108 38.84 33.69 12.75
C ALA A 108 38.00 33.84 14.03
N HIS A 109 36.69 33.77 13.99
CA HIS A 109 35.77 33.80 15.12
C HIS A 109 35.45 32.42 15.68
N GLY A 110 36.08 31.34 15.20
CA GLY A 110 35.90 29.98 15.72
C GLY A 110 34.54 29.32 15.39
N PHE A 111 33.90 29.71 14.28
CA PHE A 111 32.70 29.04 13.77
C PHE A 111 33.04 27.60 13.37
N SER A 112 32.02 26.76 13.22
CA SER A 112 32.19 25.36 12.78
C SER A 112 32.76 25.27 11.36
N VAL A 113 33.41 24.16 11.02
CA VAL A 113 33.92 23.89 9.66
C VAL A 113 32.79 23.91 8.66
N GLU A 114 31.58 23.44 9.02
CA GLU A 114 30.37 23.46 8.18
C GLU A 114 29.92 24.89 7.88
N ASP A 115 29.98 25.83 8.84
CA ASP A 115 29.63 27.24 8.63
C ASP A 115 30.62 27.91 7.68
N VAL A 116 31.91 27.57 7.81
CA VAL A 116 32.97 28.06 6.90
C VAL A 116 32.80 27.47 5.51
N ALA A 117 32.56 26.18 5.39
CA ALA A 117 32.30 25.50 4.11
C ALA A 117 31.09 26.08 3.39
N THR A 118 30.01 26.34 4.11
CA THR A 118 28.81 26.98 3.56
C THR A 118 29.12 28.36 3.00
N ALA A 119 29.94 29.17 3.64
CA ALA A 119 30.36 30.46 3.18
C ALA A 119 31.29 30.39 1.96
N LEU A 120 32.23 29.41 1.93
CA LEU A 120 33.20 29.22 0.83
C LEU A 120 32.53 28.67 -0.45
N ARG A 121 31.46 27.85 -0.31
CA ARG A 121 30.83 27.13 -1.43
C ARG A 121 30.58 27.99 -2.68
N PRO A 122 30.00 29.20 -2.60
CA PRO A 122 29.69 30.03 -3.78
C PRO A 122 30.92 30.44 -4.57
N ALA A 123 32.13 30.42 -3.98
CA ALA A 123 33.38 30.80 -4.66
C ALA A 123 34.01 29.63 -5.44
N PHE A 124 33.71 28.38 -5.11
CA PHE A 124 34.41 27.21 -5.64
C PHE A 124 33.53 26.16 -6.28
N LEU A 125 32.28 26.01 -5.80
CA LEU A 125 31.39 24.94 -6.23
C LEU A 125 30.08 25.48 -6.80
N THR A 126 29.49 24.69 -7.69
CA THR A 126 28.15 24.90 -8.27
C THR A 126 27.05 24.66 -7.23
N ALA A 127 25.79 24.91 -7.58
CA ALA A 127 24.62 24.56 -6.75
C ALA A 127 24.50 23.03 -6.48
N ASP A 128 25.08 22.21 -7.35
CA ASP A 128 25.10 20.75 -7.22
C ASP A 128 26.38 20.22 -6.54
N TYR A 129 27.13 21.10 -5.87
CA TYR A 129 28.34 20.77 -5.12
C TYR A 129 29.50 20.22 -5.95
N VAL A 130 29.54 20.51 -7.25
CA VAL A 130 30.63 20.12 -8.15
C VAL A 130 31.52 21.33 -8.40
N PRO A 131 32.84 21.17 -8.47
CA PRO A 131 33.79 22.25 -8.84
C PRO A 131 33.38 22.94 -10.14
N PHE A 132 33.54 24.27 -10.22
CA PHE A 132 33.29 25.00 -11.46
C PHE A 132 34.15 24.46 -12.60
N ALA A 133 33.58 24.27 -13.79
CA ALA A 133 34.29 23.78 -14.96
C ALA A 133 35.47 24.70 -15.40
N LYS A 134 35.41 26.00 -15.07
CA LYS A 134 36.47 26.96 -15.32
C LYS A 134 36.89 27.64 -14.02
N LEU A 135 37.97 27.18 -13.45
CA LEU A 135 38.59 27.72 -12.24
C LEU A 135 39.79 28.61 -12.56
N LEU A 136 39.83 29.17 -13.78
CA LEU A 136 40.91 30.05 -14.22
C LEU A 136 40.60 31.52 -13.90
N ALA A 137 41.64 32.34 -13.80
CA ALA A 137 41.54 33.80 -13.65
C ALA A 137 40.66 34.37 -14.78
N SER A 138 39.65 35.20 -14.42
CA SER A 138 38.82 35.89 -15.43
C SER A 138 39.62 36.90 -16.24
N ASP A 139 39.14 37.27 -17.43
CA ASP A 139 39.78 38.30 -18.26
C ASP A 139 39.91 39.64 -17.53
N ALA A 140 38.98 39.97 -16.65
CA ALA A 140 39.04 41.16 -15.83
C ALA A 140 40.18 41.10 -14.82
N VAL A 141 40.40 39.95 -14.14
CA VAL A 141 41.51 39.70 -13.23
C VAL A 141 42.82 39.74 -14.00
N LYS A 142 42.91 39.05 -15.16
CA LYS A 142 44.11 39.07 -16.04
C LYS A 142 44.49 40.50 -16.48
N LYS A 143 43.49 41.34 -16.79
CA LYS A 143 43.69 42.71 -17.16
C LYS A 143 44.28 43.55 -16.00
N SER A 144 43.82 43.36 -14.79
CA SER A 144 44.38 44.01 -13.56
C SER A 144 45.81 43.60 -13.26
N LEU A 145 46.14 42.31 -13.55
CA LEU A 145 47.49 41.78 -13.30
C LEU A 145 48.56 42.34 -14.29
N LYS A 146 48.14 42.74 -15.50
CA LYS A 146 49.11 43.25 -16.51
C LYS A 146 49.95 44.46 -16.05
N GLN A 147 49.54 45.13 -14.98
CA GLN A 147 50.27 46.27 -14.40
C GLN A 147 51.34 45.84 -13.38
N LEU A 148 51.43 44.53 -13.05
CA LEU A 148 52.36 43.97 -12.05
C LEU A 148 53.59 43.35 -12.74
N THR A 149 54.74 43.49 -12.12
CA THR A 149 56.02 43.01 -12.66
C THR A 149 56.12 41.49 -12.82
N ASP A 150 55.25 40.69 -12.12
CA ASP A 150 55.27 39.23 -12.12
C ASP A 150 53.89 38.62 -12.47
N ALA A 151 53.18 39.27 -13.41
CA ALA A 151 51.79 38.98 -13.74
C ALA A 151 51.51 37.48 -14.09
N GLN A 152 52.40 36.82 -14.81
CA GLN A 152 52.28 35.45 -15.24
C GLN A 152 52.39 34.45 -14.09
N ASN A 153 53.29 34.66 -13.17
CA ASN A 153 53.46 33.82 -11.98
C ASN A 153 52.28 33.97 -11.02
N ILE A 154 51.81 35.21 -10.81
CA ILE A 154 50.63 35.53 -10.01
C ILE A 154 49.37 34.87 -10.60
N GLU A 155 49.19 34.90 -11.94
CA GLU A 155 48.06 34.22 -12.59
C GLU A 155 48.11 32.70 -12.36
N GLN A 156 49.27 32.09 -12.50
CA GLN A 156 49.42 30.64 -12.21
C GLN A 156 49.10 30.33 -10.78
N GLN A 157 49.53 31.16 -9.84
CA GLN A 157 49.26 30.99 -8.39
C GLN A 157 47.77 31.14 -8.08
N ILE A 158 47.08 32.10 -8.69
CA ILE A 158 45.62 32.26 -8.56
C ILE A 158 44.88 31.01 -9.08
N ASN A 159 45.25 30.51 -10.24
CA ASN A 159 44.62 29.35 -10.86
C ASN A 159 44.86 28.11 -10.00
N HIS A 160 46.06 27.90 -9.49
CA HIS A 160 46.42 26.77 -8.64
C HIS A 160 45.71 26.83 -7.29
N THR A 161 45.67 28.00 -6.66
CA THR A 161 44.95 28.18 -5.37
C THR A 161 43.45 27.88 -5.53
N ARG A 162 42.84 28.37 -6.63
CA ARG A 162 41.43 28.09 -6.90
C ARG A 162 41.14 26.59 -7.09
N GLN A 163 42.04 25.88 -7.79
CA GLN A 163 41.89 24.43 -8.01
C GLN A 163 42.01 23.64 -6.70
N ILE A 164 43.03 23.93 -5.88
CA ILE A 164 43.23 23.24 -4.63
C ILE A 164 42.06 23.45 -3.66
N TRP A 165 41.58 24.69 -3.49
CA TRP A 165 40.46 24.99 -2.63
C TRP A 165 39.15 24.42 -3.18
N ALA A 166 38.93 24.42 -4.47
CA ALA A 166 37.74 23.78 -5.06
C ALA A 166 37.76 22.27 -4.85
N GLN A 167 38.93 21.61 -4.97
CA GLN A 167 39.06 20.21 -4.69
C GLN A 167 38.85 19.91 -3.18
N ALA A 168 39.48 20.65 -2.30
CA ALA A 168 39.34 20.46 -0.85
C ALA A 168 37.87 20.68 -0.42
N MET A 169 37.19 21.63 -1.00
CA MET A 169 35.76 21.86 -0.76
C MET A 169 34.91 20.70 -1.27
N TYR A 170 35.17 20.17 -2.45
CA TYR A 170 34.49 18.99 -2.98
C TYR A 170 34.72 17.77 -2.08
N ASP A 171 35.98 17.54 -1.70
CA ASP A 171 36.39 16.42 -0.85
C ASP A 171 35.72 16.51 0.54
N HIS A 172 35.62 17.72 1.12
CA HIS A 172 34.89 17.96 2.35
C HIS A 172 33.42 17.57 2.25
N TYR A 173 32.76 17.99 1.19
CA TYR A 173 31.34 17.63 1.03
C TYR A 173 31.14 16.13 0.75
N CYS A 174 32.06 15.45 0.09
CA CYS A 174 32.08 14.00 -0.04
C CYS A 174 32.28 13.31 1.32
N TRP A 175 33.23 13.82 2.10
CA TRP A 175 33.51 13.35 3.46
C TRP A 175 32.30 13.52 4.39
N ASP A 176 31.69 14.68 4.44
CA ASP A 176 30.49 14.94 5.27
C ASP A 176 29.30 14.08 4.83
N ALA A 177 29.09 13.94 3.52
CA ALA A 177 28.00 13.13 2.99
C ALA A 177 28.12 11.65 3.38
N ASP A 178 29.32 11.06 3.30
CA ASP A 178 29.54 9.67 3.73
C ASP A 178 29.40 9.49 5.24
N HIS A 179 29.93 10.42 6.05
CA HIS A 179 29.76 10.42 7.50
C HIS A 179 28.29 10.54 7.91
N ARG A 180 27.55 11.42 7.26
CA ARG A 180 26.12 11.59 7.47
C ARG A 180 25.36 10.32 7.08
N ALA A 181 25.65 9.74 5.93
CA ALA A 181 25.03 8.51 5.47
C ALA A 181 25.29 7.35 6.44
N HIS A 182 26.52 7.23 6.95
CA HIS A 182 26.90 6.22 7.92
C HIS A 182 26.15 6.38 9.26
N ARG A 183 26.06 7.60 9.81
CA ARG A 183 25.28 7.88 11.05
C ARG A 183 23.81 7.54 10.88
N ILE A 184 23.21 7.94 9.75
CA ILE A 184 21.79 7.65 9.46
C ILE A 184 21.60 6.14 9.33
N HIS A 185 22.49 5.44 8.65
CA HIS A 185 22.44 3.97 8.48
C HIS A 185 22.48 3.25 9.83
N GLN A 186 23.41 3.59 10.71
CA GLN A 186 23.52 3.01 12.05
C GLN A 186 22.25 3.24 12.88
N ALA A 187 21.71 4.46 12.85
CA ALA A 187 20.48 4.80 13.54
C ALA A 187 19.28 4.01 12.98
N TRP A 188 19.18 3.92 11.66
CA TRP A 188 18.12 3.20 10.94
C TRP A 188 18.11 1.70 11.28
N ILE A 189 19.28 1.03 11.27
CA ILE A 189 19.39 -0.38 11.67
C ILE A 189 19.03 -0.57 13.15
N THR A 190 19.55 0.32 14.04
CA THR A 190 19.30 0.23 15.49
C THR A 190 17.80 0.26 15.79
N ILE A 191 17.07 1.18 15.18
CA ILE A 191 15.62 1.31 15.38
C ILE A 191 14.88 0.20 14.65
N GLY A 192 15.23 -0.06 13.38
CA GLY A 192 14.57 -1.05 12.53
C GLY A 192 14.64 -2.47 13.10
N ALA A 193 15.79 -2.88 13.64
CA ALA A 193 15.96 -4.19 14.25
C ALA A 193 15.11 -4.34 15.54
N ASP A 194 15.07 -3.30 16.40
CA ASP A 194 14.26 -3.32 17.60
C ASP A 194 12.75 -3.30 17.28
N MET A 195 12.35 -2.46 16.34
CA MET A 195 10.98 -2.37 15.85
C MET A 195 10.52 -3.72 15.25
N LEU A 196 11.37 -4.37 14.44
CA LEU A 196 11.07 -5.68 13.86
C LEU A 196 10.87 -6.74 14.94
N LYS A 197 11.70 -6.73 16.00
CA LYS A 197 11.55 -7.64 17.13
C LYS A 197 10.17 -7.49 17.80
N HIS A 198 9.76 -6.24 18.09
CA HIS A 198 8.46 -5.97 18.70
C HIS A 198 7.30 -6.27 17.76
N TYR A 199 7.46 -6.01 16.46
CA TYR A 199 6.47 -6.33 15.43
C TYR A 199 6.23 -7.86 15.35
N GLN A 200 7.29 -8.67 15.33
CA GLN A 200 7.16 -10.12 15.32
C GLN A 200 6.53 -10.66 16.61
N ALA A 201 6.97 -10.18 17.78
CA ALA A 201 6.35 -10.57 19.06
C ALA A 201 4.86 -10.25 19.10
N LYS A 202 4.43 -9.09 18.53
CA LYS A 202 3.02 -8.74 18.46
C LYS A 202 2.24 -9.67 17.52
N LYS A 203 2.81 -10.07 16.38
CA LYS A 203 2.18 -11.04 15.47
C LYS A 203 2.06 -12.43 16.08
N GLU A 204 3.07 -12.87 16.83
CA GLU A 204 3.01 -14.13 17.58
C GLU A 204 1.87 -14.14 18.60
N ILE A 205 1.69 -13.03 19.36
CA ILE A 205 0.56 -12.88 20.29
C ILE A 205 -0.77 -12.91 19.54
N LEU A 206 -0.88 -12.27 18.39
CA LEU A 206 -2.09 -12.21 17.57
C LEU A 206 -2.29 -13.45 16.70
N ARG A 207 -1.31 -14.37 16.65
CA ARG A 207 -1.30 -15.58 15.80
C ARG A 207 -1.55 -15.25 14.31
N VAL A 208 -0.95 -14.16 13.81
CA VAL A 208 -1.06 -13.73 12.41
C VAL A 208 0.31 -13.74 11.74
N GLN A 209 0.30 -14.01 10.43
CA GLN A 209 1.48 -13.95 9.57
C GLN A 209 1.16 -13.10 8.35
N ASP A 210 2.15 -12.44 7.80
CA ASP A 210 2.03 -11.75 6.51
C ASP A 210 2.79 -12.52 5.41
N PHE A 211 2.60 -12.12 4.14
CA PHE A 211 3.22 -12.80 2.99
C PHE A 211 4.75 -12.86 3.07
N SER A 212 5.41 -11.81 3.59
CA SER A 212 6.87 -11.83 3.75
C SER A 212 7.33 -12.83 4.81
N ASP A 213 6.51 -13.14 5.83
CA ASP A 213 6.82 -14.21 6.78
C ASP A 213 6.76 -15.58 6.10
N LEU A 214 5.72 -15.82 5.29
CA LEU A 214 5.58 -17.08 4.56
C LEU A 214 6.78 -17.32 3.63
N GLU A 215 7.21 -16.30 2.89
CA GLU A 215 8.42 -16.38 2.05
C GLU A 215 9.67 -16.68 2.89
N ALA A 216 9.90 -15.93 3.97
CA ALA A 216 11.08 -16.10 4.83
C ALA A 216 11.10 -17.45 5.53
N TYR A 217 9.98 -17.92 6.07
CA TYR A 217 9.90 -19.23 6.72
C TYR A 217 10.04 -20.36 5.72
N THR A 218 9.45 -20.26 4.53
CA THR A 218 9.64 -21.24 3.45
C THR A 218 11.11 -21.33 3.02
N ALA A 219 11.75 -20.17 2.82
CA ALA A 219 13.19 -20.15 2.50
C ALA A 219 14.02 -20.80 3.61
N LYS A 220 13.74 -20.48 4.87
CA LYS A 220 14.43 -21.06 6.03
C LYS A 220 14.24 -22.58 6.11
N LEU A 221 13.03 -23.07 5.89
CA LEU A 221 12.72 -24.50 5.88
C LEU A 221 13.43 -25.23 4.74
N MET A 222 13.43 -24.66 3.54
CA MET A 222 14.07 -25.26 2.35
C MET A 222 15.60 -25.22 2.38
N LEU A 223 16.19 -24.26 3.10
CA LEU A 223 17.64 -24.11 3.26
C LEU A 223 18.18 -24.82 4.52
N SER A 224 17.32 -25.30 5.42
CA SER A 224 17.69 -26.00 6.66
C SER A 224 17.97 -27.48 6.37
N SER A 225 19.20 -27.94 6.64
CA SER A 225 19.65 -29.31 6.35
C SER A 225 18.78 -30.40 6.99
N ASP A 226 18.20 -30.15 8.16
CA ASP A 226 17.49 -31.15 8.95
C ASP A 226 16.06 -31.41 8.47
N VAL A 227 15.40 -30.38 7.91
CA VAL A 227 14.01 -30.45 7.46
C VAL A 227 13.91 -30.48 5.93
N ALA A 228 14.88 -29.91 5.23
CA ALA A 228 14.87 -29.81 3.77
C ALA A 228 14.69 -31.15 3.08
N ASN A 229 15.43 -32.19 3.50
CA ASN A 229 15.35 -33.53 2.92
C ASN A 229 13.94 -34.14 3.07
N TYR A 230 13.29 -33.95 4.21
CA TYR A 230 11.94 -34.44 4.43
C TYR A 230 10.90 -33.71 3.58
N LEU A 231 10.97 -32.39 3.56
CA LEU A 231 10.07 -31.57 2.72
C LEU A 231 10.27 -31.88 1.25
N GLN A 232 11.50 -32.03 0.80
CA GLN A 232 11.82 -32.40 -0.57
C GLN A 232 11.20 -33.75 -0.93
N ALA A 233 11.40 -34.80 -0.11
CA ALA A 233 10.79 -36.10 -0.36
C ALA A 233 9.24 -36.00 -0.49
N ARG A 234 8.58 -35.15 0.30
CA ARG A 234 7.14 -34.90 0.18
C ARG A 234 6.76 -34.14 -1.09
N LEU A 235 7.53 -33.12 -1.49
CA LEU A 235 7.31 -32.39 -2.75
C LEU A 235 7.50 -33.33 -3.95
N ASP A 236 8.54 -34.16 -3.94
CA ASP A 236 8.85 -35.12 -4.99
C ASP A 236 7.79 -36.21 -5.17
N ALA A 237 7.21 -36.66 -4.05
CA ALA A 237 6.11 -37.59 -4.07
C ALA A 237 4.83 -37.01 -4.70
N LYS A 238 4.66 -35.67 -4.62
CA LYS A 238 3.45 -34.98 -5.02
C LYS A 238 3.59 -34.31 -6.40
N TYR A 239 4.72 -33.69 -6.71
CA TYR A 239 4.90 -32.85 -7.91
C TYR A 239 5.97 -33.42 -8.84
N LYS A 240 5.56 -33.79 -10.05
CA LYS A 240 6.45 -34.30 -11.13
C LYS A 240 6.67 -33.27 -12.24
N HIS A 241 5.85 -32.25 -12.29
CA HIS A 241 5.92 -31.18 -13.28
C HIS A 241 5.79 -29.83 -12.58
N LEU A 242 6.74 -28.94 -12.84
CA LEU A 242 6.74 -27.58 -12.34
C LEU A 242 6.52 -26.61 -13.50
N LEU A 243 5.35 -25.98 -13.54
CA LEU A 243 5.00 -24.95 -14.51
C LEU A 243 4.87 -23.62 -13.79
N VAL A 244 5.70 -22.65 -14.17
CA VAL A 244 5.69 -21.31 -13.60
C VAL A 244 5.38 -20.30 -14.70
N ASP A 245 4.27 -19.62 -14.57
CA ASP A 245 3.87 -18.51 -15.44
C ASP A 245 4.28 -17.16 -14.84
N GLU A 246 4.33 -16.11 -15.65
CA GLU A 246 4.71 -14.75 -15.28
C GLU A 246 6.05 -14.69 -14.50
N PHE A 247 7.01 -15.53 -14.84
CA PHE A 247 8.27 -15.69 -14.07
C PHE A 247 9.06 -14.39 -13.91
N GLN A 248 8.88 -13.39 -14.80
CA GLN A 248 9.52 -12.07 -14.69
C GLN A 248 9.08 -11.27 -13.46
N ASP A 249 8.02 -11.71 -12.75
CA ASP A 249 7.53 -11.08 -11.53
C ASP A 249 8.07 -11.73 -10.25
N THR A 250 8.94 -12.74 -10.41
CA THR A 250 9.58 -13.46 -9.31
C THR A 250 10.62 -12.58 -8.61
N ASN A 251 10.61 -12.60 -7.28
CA ASN A 251 11.64 -11.95 -6.47
C ASN A 251 12.83 -12.91 -6.17
N PRO A 252 14.00 -12.37 -5.74
CA PRO A 252 15.19 -13.19 -5.49
C PRO A 252 14.96 -14.29 -4.44
N LEU A 253 14.16 -14.04 -3.40
CA LEU A 253 13.90 -15.02 -2.34
C LEU A 253 13.03 -16.19 -2.87
N GLN A 254 11.99 -15.89 -3.66
CA GLN A 254 11.17 -16.90 -4.32
C GLN A 254 12.00 -17.77 -5.29
N TRP A 255 12.89 -17.14 -6.04
CA TRP A 255 13.81 -17.89 -6.91
C TRP A 255 14.71 -18.82 -6.10
N GLN A 256 15.23 -18.39 -4.96
CA GLN A 256 16.04 -19.23 -4.08
C GLN A 256 15.30 -20.42 -3.50
N ILE A 257 14.03 -20.24 -3.11
CA ILE A 257 13.17 -21.34 -2.68
C ILE A 257 13.07 -22.39 -3.79
N LEU A 258 12.78 -21.97 -5.02
CA LEU A 258 12.71 -22.87 -6.18
C LEU A 258 14.06 -23.51 -6.46
N LEU A 259 15.13 -22.73 -6.45
CA LEU A 259 16.49 -23.20 -6.73
C LEU A 259 16.98 -24.23 -5.70
N SER A 260 16.68 -24.03 -4.41
CA SER A 260 17.01 -24.98 -3.36
C SER A 260 16.34 -26.34 -3.58
N TRP A 261 15.07 -26.34 -3.99
CA TRP A 261 14.36 -27.55 -4.35
C TRP A 261 14.96 -28.21 -5.59
N LEU A 262 15.23 -27.48 -6.66
CA LEU A 262 15.76 -28.00 -7.91
C LEU A 262 17.21 -28.49 -7.77
N ASN A 263 18.04 -27.87 -6.93
CA ASN A 263 19.43 -28.27 -6.69
C ASN A 263 19.54 -29.60 -5.92
N ALA A 264 18.53 -29.98 -5.19
CA ALA A 264 18.57 -31.18 -4.37
C ALA A 264 18.50 -32.48 -5.19
N TYR A 265 18.17 -32.41 -6.49
CA TYR A 265 18.06 -33.61 -7.35
C TYR A 265 19.34 -34.09 -7.98
N GLY A 266 20.47 -33.53 -7.78
CA GLY A 266 21.70 -34.02 -8.44
C GLY A 266 21.54 -34.32 -9.97
N GLU A 267 22.17 -35.35 -10.49
CA GLU A 267 22.05 -35.81 -11.90
C GLU A 267 21.07 -36.99 -12.12
N GLU A 268 20.18 -37.26 -11.16
CA GLU A 268 19.32 -38.46 -11.17
C GLU A 268 18.13 -38.37 -12.13
N GLU A 269 17.64 -39.56 -12.57
CA GLU A 269 16.52 -39.73 -13.53
C GLU A 269 15.14 -39.24 -13.00
N ASN A 270 15.01 -38.98 -11.71
CA ASN A 270 13.73 -38.63 -11.05
C ASN A 270 13.46 -37.13 -10.94
N ARG A 271 14.14 -36.27 -11.69
CA ARG A 271 13.92 -34.81 -11.65
C ARG A 271 12.55 -34.42 -12.14
N PRO A 272 11.89 -33.41 -11.53
CA PRO A 272 10.67 -32.84 -12.09
C PRO A 272 10.96 -32.19 -13.45
N SER A 273 10.02 -32.25 -14.36
CA SER A 273 10.08 -31.39 -15.55
C SER A 273 9.78 -29.94 -15.17
N VAL A 274 10.56 -29.02 -15.72
CA VAL A 274 10.42 -27.58 -15.41
C VAL A 274 10.09 -26.82 -16.68
N PHE A 275 9.03 -26.01 -16.62
CA PHE A 275 8.60 -25.14 -17.69
C PHE A 275 8.34 -23.73 -17.14
N LEU A 276 9.21 -22.77 -17.51
CA LEU A 276 9.08 -21.38 -17.13
C LEU A 276 8.59 -20.54 -18.31
N VAL A 277 7.57 -19.73 -18.08
CA VAL A 277 7.00 -18.82 -19.07
C VAL A 277 7.03 -17.40 -18.52
N GLY A 278 7.34 -16.44 -19.38
CA GLY A 278 7.31 -15.03 -19.02
C GLY A 278 7.82 -14.10 -20.11
N ASP A 279 7.60 -12.83 -19.93
CA ASP A 279 8.11 -11.76 -20.80
C ASP A 279 8.85 -10.71 -19.96
N PRO A 280 10.19 -10.65 -19.99
CA PRO A 280 10.97 -9.67 -19.24
C PRO A 280 10.54 -8.21 -19.46
N LYS A 281 9.93 -7.90 -20.64
CA LYS A 281 9.40 -6.57 -20.95
C LYS A 281 8.10 -6.24 -20.19
N GLN A 282 7.48 -7.24 -19.55
CA GLN A 282 6.28 -7.08 -18.71
C GLN A 282 6.59 -7.12 -17.20
N SER A 283 7.87 -7.12 -16.80
CA SER A 283 8.27 -7.00 -15.39
C SER A 283 8.06 -5.57 -14.90
N ILE A 284 7.01 -5.35 -14.11
CA ILE A 284 6.60 -4.04 -13.56
C ILE A 284 6.35 -4.08 -12.04
N TYR A 285 6.70 -5.17 -11.35
CA TYR A 285 6.48 -5.37 -9.91
C TYR A 285 7.76 -5.23 -9.07
N ARG A 286 8.65 -4.31 -9.46
CA ARG A 286 9.88 -4.03 -8.70
C ARG A 286 9.59 -3.56 -7.27
N PHE A 287 8.51 -2.83 -7.05
CA PHE A 287 8.07 -2.45 -5.71
C PHE A 287 7.73 -3.66 -4.83
N ARG A 288 7.39 -4.83 -5.43
CA ARG A 288 7.26 -6.15 -4.78
C ARG A 288 8.56 -6.96 -4.82
N ARG A 289 9.69 -6.32 -5.12
CA ARG A 289 11.02 -6.94 -5.23
C ARG A 289 11.22 -7.87 -6.43
N ALA A 290 10.31 -7.88 -7.42
CA ALA A 290 10.57 -8.59 -8.66
C ALA A 290 11.85 -8.08 -9.33
N ASP A 291 12.68 -9.00 -9.82
CA ASP A 291 13.94 -8.67 -10.49
C ASP A 291 13.98 -9.29 -11.89
N VAL A 292 13.88 -8.46 -12.91
CA VAL A 292 13.90 -8.91 -14.32
C VAL A 292 15.15 -9.69 -14.69
N ARG A 293 16.27 -9.48 -13.99
CA ARG A 293 17.54 -10.17 -14.23
C ARG A 293 17.48 -11.66 -13.90
N LEU A 294 16.59 -12.07 -12.98
CA LEU A 294 16.37 -13.47 -12.59
C LEU A 294 15.90 -14.32 -13.76
N PHE A 295 15.16 -13.75 -14.72
CA PHE A 295 14.75 -14.50 -15.91
C PHE A 295 15.95 -15.00 -16.72
N GLY A 296 16.98 -14.17 -16.86
CA GLY A 296 18.25 -14.53 -17.50
C GLY A 296 19.00 -15.64 -16.73
N GLU A 297 19.06 -15.52 -15.40
CA GLU A 297 19.70 -16.51 -14.53
C GLU A 297 18.97 -17.85 -14.54
N ALA A 298 17.65 -17.85 -14.41
CA ALA A 298 16.84 -19.06 -14.47
C ALA A 298 17.01 -19.79 -15.82
N LYS A 299 17.03 -19.03 -16.92
CA LYS A 299 17.30 -19.55 -18.26
C LYS A 299 18.67 -20.24 -18.33
N ASN A 300 19.73 -19.58 -17.81
CA ASN A 300 21.10 -20.13 -17.81
C ASN A 300 21.19 -21.38 -16.94
N TYR A 301 20.60 -21.34 -15.74
CA TYR A 301 20.55 -22.47 -14.82
C TYR A 301 19.83 -23.68 -15.43
N LEU A 302 18.63 -23.51 -15.97
CA LEU A 302 17.86 -24.60 -16.55
C LEU A 302 18.52 -25.17 -17.81
N ASN A 303 19.13 -24.32 -18.63
CA ASN A 303 19.88 -24.77 -19.79
C ASN A 303 21.07 -25.67 -19.35
N LYS A 304 21.87 -25.21 -18.36
CA LYS A 304 23.07 -25.90 -17.88
C LYS A 304 22.71 -27.17 -17.11
N GLN A 305 21.76 -27.13 -16.19
CA GLN A 305 21.46 -28.25 -15.28
C GLN A 305 20.40 -29.21 -15.81
N PHE A 306 19.38 -28.70 -16.53
CA PHE A 306 18.25 -29.49 -17.03
C PHE A 306 18.27 -29.70 -18.56
N LYS A 307 19.29 -29.17 -19.27
CA LYS A 307 19.36 -29.19 -20.74
C LYS A 307 18.10 -28.63 -21.40
N ALA A 308 17.50 -27.59 -20.74
CA ALA A 308 16.25 -27.02 -21.16
C ALA A 308 16.38 -26.33 -22.54
N LYS A 309 15.32 -26.45 -23.35
CA LYS A 309 15.23 -25.75 -24.63
C LYS A 309 14.63 -24.37 -24.41
N VAL A 310 15.23 -23.38 -25.05
CA VAL A 310 14.71 -21.98 -24.99
C VAL A 310 13.91 -21.70 -26.25
N HIS A 311 12.67 -21.30 -26.07
CA HIS A 311 11.79 -20.86 -27.14
C HIS A 311 11.49 -19.37 -26.99
N SER A 312 11.62 -18.60 -28.06
CA SER A 312 11.33 -17.17 -28.09
C SER A 312 10.23 -16.89 -29.10
N PHE A 313 9.22 -16.13 -28.68
CA PHE A 313 8.08 -15.78 -29.51
C PHE A 313 7.95 -14.26 -29.57
N ASN A 314 7.95 -13.69 -30.79
CA ASN A 314 7.74 -12.27 -31.06
C ASN A 314 6.42 -12.00 -31.79
N LYS A 315 5.56 -13.01 -31.97
CA LYS A 315 4.28 -12.89 -32.70
C LYS A 315 3.11 -12.72 -31.75
N THR A 316 2.49 -11.53 -31.82
CA THR A 316 1.28 -11.20 -31.06
C THR A 316 0.01 -11.56 -31.81
N ARG A 317 -1.03 -12.01 -31.11
CA ARG A 317 -2.38 -12.23 -31.62
C ARG A 317 -3.35 -11.14 -31.23
N ARG A 318 -2.98 -10.32 -30.25
CA ARG A 318 -3.83 -9.30 -29.61
C ARG A 318 -3.93 -8.02 -30.42
N ASN A 319 -2.78 -7.44 -30.75
CA ASN A 319 -2.66 -6.06 -31.19
C ASN A 319 -2.90 -5.88 -32.70
N SER A 320 -3.49 -4.76 -33.10
CA SER A 320 -3.64 -4.33 -34.50
C SER A 320 -2.28 -3.98 -35.12
N PRO A 321 -2.17 -3.95 -36.46
CA PRO A 321 -0.93 -3.57 -37.14
C PRO A 321 -0.40 -2.17 -36.74
N ALA A 322 -1.29 -1.19 -36.56
CA ALA A 322 -0.90 0.17 -36.16
C ALA A 322 -0.27 0.21 -34.76
N VAL A 323 -0.85 -0.55 -33.79
CA VAL A 323 -0.30 -0.65 -32.44
C VAL A 323 1.06 -1.35 -32.44
N ILE A 324 1.23 -2.44 -33.20
CA ILE A 324 2.51 -3.14 -33.34
C ILE A 324 3.57 -2.21 -33.92
N LYS A 325 3.24 -1.48 -34.99
CA LYS A 325 4.14 -0.50 -35.59
C LYS A 325 4.56 0.56 -34.58
N ALA A 326 3.62 1.16 -33.87
CA ALA A 326 3.91 2.18 -32.85
C ALA A 326 4.82 1.64 -31.73
N VAL A 327 4.57 0.41 -31.24
CA VAL A 327 5.46 -0.25 -30.26
C VAL A 327 6.87 -0.39 -30.84
N ASN A 328 7.01 -0.93 -32.05
CA ASN A 328 8.31 -1.12 -32.67
C ASN A 328 9.05 0.21 -32.87
N ASP A 329 8.38 1.27 -33.34
CA ASP A 329 8.97 2.59 -33.59
C ASP A 329 9.42 3.26 -32.27
N VAL A 330 8.64 3.14 -31.21
CA VAL A 330 8.98 3.69 -29.88
C VAL A 330 10.19 2.96 -29.27
N PHE A 331 10.25 1.65 -29.38
CA PHE A 331 11.35 0.83 -28.82
C PHE A 331 12.57 0.78 -29.73
N ALA A 332 12.56 1.39 -30.91
CA ALA A 332 13.71 1.65 -31.75
C ALA A 332 14.44 2.97 -31.42
N LEU A 333 13.94 3.78 -30.48
CA LEU A 333 14.55 5.05 -30.10
C LEU A 333 15.92 4.85 -29.45
N SER A 334 16.81 5.83 -29.62
CA SER A 334 18.20 5.79 -29.14
C SER A 334 18.36 5.88 -27.62
N ASP A 335 17.33 6.30 -26.88
CA ASP A 335 17.31 6.40 -25.42
C ASP A 335 16.79 5.13 -24.72
N VAL A 336 16.46 4.08 -25.47
CA VAL A 336 16.23 2.75 -24.91
C VAL A 336 17.54 2.23 -24.32
N PRO A 337 17.56 1.79 -23.04
CA PRO A 337 18.78 1.26 -22.43
C PRO A 337 19.40 0.12 -23.27
N LYS A 338 20.73 0.14 -23.44
CA LYS A 338 21.43 -0.91 -24.22
C LYS A 338 21.26 -2.31 -23.64
N THR A 339 21.01 -2.39 -22.34
CA THR A 339 20.71 -3.61 -21.60
C THR A 339 19.29 -4.12 -21.80
N TYR A 340 18.43 -3.29 -22.45
CA TYR A 340 17.02 -3.64 -22.68
C TYR A 340 16.89 -4.61 -23.87
N SER A 341 16.40 -5.81 -23.60
CA SER A 341 16.23 -6.84 -24.60
C SER A 341 14.88 -6.71 -25.31
N PHE A 342 14.82 -5.86 -26.35
CA PHE A 342 13.64 -5.73 -27.20
C PHE A 342 13.82 -6.48 -28.53
N GLN A 343 12.82 -7.29 -28.91
CA GLN A 343 12.71 -7.86 -30.24
C GLN A 343 11.48 -7.28 -30.93
N SER A 344 11.66 -6.85 -32.17
CA SER A 344 10.56 -6.32 -32.98
C SER A 344 9.40 -7.30 -33.05
N GLN A 345 8.20 -6.80 -32.78
CA GLN A 345 7.00 -7.61 -32.76
C GLN A 345 6.39 -7.76 -34.14
N GLU A 346 5.80 -8.92 -34.41
CA GLU A 346 5.09 -9.24 -35.62
C GLU A 346 3.65 -9.67 -35.30
N ARG A 347 2.74 -9.45 -36.23
CA ARG A 347 1.40 -10.00 -36.11
C ARG A 347 1.39 -11.48 -36.50
N ASN A 348 0.71 -12.30 -35.72
CA ASN A 348 0.51 -13.71 -36.08
C ASN A 348 -0.49 -13.80 -37.27
N PRO A 349 -0.09 -14.39 -38.43
CA PRO A 349 -0.97 -14.51 -39.58
C PRO A 349 -2.26 -15.29 -39.34
N SER A 350 -2.24 -16.22 -38.38
CA SER A 350 -3.40 -17.06 -38.01
C SER A 350 -4.35 -16.39 -37.01
N ALA A 351 -4.09 -15.11 -36.60
CA ALA A 351 -4.98 -14.41 -35.68
C ALA A 351 -6.35 -14.13 -36.32
N LYS A 352 -7.41 -14.71 -35.78
CA LYS A 352 -8.79 -14.50 -36.23
C LYS A 352 -9.37 -13.12 -35.88
N ASN A 353 -8.59 -12.22 -35.25
CA ASN A 353 -9.10 -10.94 -34.79
C ASN A 353 -9.27 -9.95 -35.96
N ASN A 354 -10.53 -9.64 -36.27
CA ASN A 354 -10.95 -8.69 -37.31
C ASN A 354 -10.96 -7.23 -36.83
N HIS A 355 -9.94 -6.79 -36.05
CA HIS A 355 -9.89 -5.40 -35.54
C HIS A 355 -9.36 -4.38 -36.58
N GLY A 356 -9.33 -4.73 -37.87
CA GLY A 356 -8.87 -3.82 -38.93
C GLY A 356 -7.39 -3.41 -38.81
N PRO A 357 -6.98 -2.32 -39.48
CA PRO A 357 -5.60 -1.81 -39.40
C PRO A 357 -5.24 -1.22 -38.04
N GLY A 358 -6.26 -0.77 -37.28
CA GLY A 358 -6.08 -0.04 -36.02
C GLY A 358 -5.54 1.38 -36.19
N GLU A 359 -5.34 2.06 -35.09
CA GLU A 359 -4.82 3.43 -35.09
C GLU A 359 -4.09 3.78 -33.77
N VAL A 360 -3.15 4.72 -33.87
CA VAL A 360 -2.44 5.26 -32.70
C VAL A 360 -2.29 6.78 -32.89
N TRP A 361 -2.79 7.56 -31.92
CA TRP A 361 -2.83 9.02 -32.01
C TRP A 361 -2.31 9.66 -30.74
N ARG A 362 -1.62 10.83 -30.90
CA ARG A 362 -1.39 11.77 -29.81
C ARG A 362 -2.50 12.82 -29.79
N LEU A 363 -3.04 13.11 -28.63
CA LEU A 363 -3.94 14.24 -28.43
C LEU A 363 -3.15 15.54 -28.21
N PRO A 364 -3.69 16.71 -28.57
CA PRO A 364 -3.07 17.99 -28.23
C PRO A 364 -2.87 18.11 -26.71
N LEU A 365 -1.73 18.67 -26.29
CA LEU A 365 -1.46 18.93 -24.89
C LEU A 365 -2.41 20.00 -24.34
N ILE A 366 -2.92 19.80 -23.14
CA ILE A 366 -3.72 20.80 -22.42
C ILE A 366 -2.81 21.91 -21.91
N GLY A 367 -3.07 23.15 -22.32
CA GLY A 367 -2.32 24.33 -21.88
C GLY A 367 -2.48 24.65 -20.41
N SER A 368 -1.58 25.44 -19.84
CA SER A 368 -1.81 26.06 -18.54
C SER A 368 -2.87 27.14 -18.70
N PRO A 369 -3.90 27.19 -17.83
CA PRO A 369 -4.83 28.30 -17.85
C PRO A 369 -4.04 29.62 -17.71
N GLU A 370 -4.32 30.62 -18.53
CA GLU A 370 -3.75 31.96 -18.37
C GLU A 370 -4.22 32.48 -17.01
N ILE A 371 -3.29 32.60 -16.08
CA ILE A 371 -3.56 33.30 -14.83
C ILE A 371 -3.62 34.77 -15.18
N SER A 372 -4.83 35.28 -15.43
CA SER A 372 -5.02 36.72 -15.52
C SER A 372 -4.58 37.30 -14.18
N GLN A 373 -3.67 38.27 -14.21
CA GLN A 373 -3.15 38.98 -13.03
C GLN A 373 -4.26 39.70 -12.20
N GLU A 374 -5.49 39.73 -12.70
CA GLU A 374 -6.68 40.34 -12.08
C GLU A 374 -7.60 39.42 -11.30
N GLN A 375 -7.35 38.13 -11.23
CA GLN A 375 -8.03 37.32 -10.22
C GLN A 375 -7.43 37.66 -8.86
N SER A 376 -7.90 38.82 -8.33
CA SER A 376 -7.70 39.18 -6.93
C SER A 376 -8.09 37.99 -6.07
N ARG A 377 -7.18 37.52 -5.21
CA ARG A 377 -7.46 36.49 -4.21
C ARG A 377 -8.79 36.80 -3.57
N ASN A 378 -9.74 35.88 -3.72
CA ASN A 378 -10.99 35.98 -2.99
C ASN A 378 -10.64 35.98 -1.51
N ALA A 379 -11.06 36.96 -0.75
CA ALA A 379 -10.71 37.12 0.67
C ALA A 379 -11.08 35.89 1.53
N LEU A 380 -11.88 34.95 0.98
CA LEU A 380 -12.28 33.68 1.56
C LEU A 380 -11.38 32.49 1.16
N GLU A 381 -10.42 32.68 0.25
CA GLU A 381 -9.48 31.62 -0.07
C GLU A 381 -8.39 31.51 1.00
N HIS A 382 -8.11 30.27 1.44
CA HIS A 382 -7.10 30.02 2.46
C HIS A 382 -5.73 30.54 2.01
N PRO A 383 -5.02 31.36 2.81
CA PRO A 383 -3.79 32.04 2.39
C PRO A 383 -2.63 31.10 2.03
N PHE A 384 -2.74 29.80 2.35
CA PHE A 384 -1.76 28.76 2.06
C PHE A 384 -2.12 27.87 0.87
N ILE A 385 -3.14 28.21 0.07
CA ILE A 385 -3.41 27.45 -1.16
C ILE A 385 -2.31 27.71 -2.18
N ASP A 386 -1.61 26.67 -2.56
CA ASP A 386 -0.57 26.68 -3.58
C ASP A 386 -1.22 26.80 -4.97
N ILE A 387 -1.15 27.98 -5.57
CA ILE A 387 -1.72 28.28 -6.90
C ILE A 387 -1.19 27.29 -7.96
N THR A 388 0.06 26.83 -7.83
CA THR A 388 0.63 25.86 -8.77
C THR A 388 -0.03 24.49 -8.69
N LYS A 389 -0.54 24.11 -7.52
CA LYS A 389 -1.31 22.87 -7.34
C LYS A 389 -2.71 23.01 -7.93
N GLN A 390 -3.37 24.14 -7.75
CA GLN A 390 -4.69 24.41 -8.36
C GLN A 390 -4.61 24.34 -9.89
N THR A 391 -3.59 24.96 -10.51
CA THR A 391 -3.38 24.91 -11.95
C THR A 391 -3.24 23.48 -12.46
N LYS A 392 -2.50 22.60 -11.76
CA LYS A 392 -2.34 21.18 -12.14
C LYS A 392 -3.64 20.40 -11.98
N VAL A 393 -4.40 20.66 -10.94
CA VAL A 393 -5.72 20.04 -10.72
C VAL A 393 -6.66 20.38 -11.88
N GLN A 394 -6.69 21.65 -12.30
CA GLN A 394 -7.52 22.10 -13.44
C GLN A 394 -7.03 21.48 -14.76
N GLN A 395 -5.73 21.47 -15.03
CA GLN A 395 -5.18 20.83 -16.23
C GLN A 395 -5.53 19.33 -16.31
N SER A 396 -5.51 18.63 -15.18
CA SER A 396 -5.89 17.20 -15.14
C SER A 396 -7.38 16.99 -15.39
N PHE A 397 -8.23 17.91 -14.93
CA PHE A 397 -9.66 17.90 -15.23
C PHE A 397 -9.92 18.15 -16.72
N ASP A 398 -9.28 19.15 -17.30
CA ASP A 398 -9.44 19.51 -18.71
C ASP A 398 -8.90 18.41 -19.64
N GLU A 399 -7.78 17.74 -19.27
CA GLU A 399 -7.27 16.57 -19.99
C GLU A 399 -8.28 15.42 -19.98
N ALA A 400 -8.87 15.15 -18.81
CA ALA A 400 -9.89 14.11 -18.68
C ALA A 400 -11.17 14.44 -19.46
N LEU A 401 -11.55 15.72 -19.55
CA LEU A 401 -12.69 16.16 -20.33
C LEU A 401 -12.44 15.98 -21.84
N GLN A 402 -11.23 16.30 -22.34
CA GLN A 402 -10.83 16.03 -23.72
C GLN A 402 -10.92 14.53 -24.06
N VAL A 403 -10.44 13.66 -23.16
CA VAL A 403 -10.53 12.21 -23.31
C VAL A 403 -11.98 11.76 -23.33
N ALA A 404 -12.82 12.28 -22.43
CA ALA A 404 -14.24 11.96 -22.34
C ALA A 404 -14.99 12.28 -23.64
N GLN A 405 -14.72 13.44 -24.25
CA GLN A 405 -15.30 13.85 -25.53
C GLN A 405 -14.92 12.86 -26.65
N LEU A 406 -13.64 12.47 -26.69
CA LEU A 406 -13.17 11.53 -27.69
C LEU A 406 -13.79 10.14 -27.51
N ILE A 407 -13.97 9.67 -26.28
CA ILE A 407 -14.66 8.41 -25.98
C ILE A 407 -16.10 8.43 -26.51
N GLN A 408 -16.85 9.52 -26.29
CA GLN A 408 -18.19 9.67 -26.81
C GLN A 408 -18.24 9.63 -28.35
N LYS A 409 -17.30 10.34 -29.00
CA LYS A 409 -17.16 10.34 -30.47
C LYS A 409 -16.89 8.92 -31.01
N ILE A 410 -15.88 8.22 -30.45
CA ILE A 410 -15.53 6.86 -30.86
C ILE A 410 -16.68 5.88 -30.61
N LYS A 411 -17.36 6.00 -29.46
CA LYS A 411 -18.52 5.16 -29.14
C LYS A 411 -19.61 5.24 -30.21
N GLN A 412 -19.90 6.47 -30.69
CA GLN A 412 -20.88 6.70 -31.73
C GLN A 412 -20.41 6.20 -33.12
N GLU A 413 -19.18 6.55 -33.52
CA GLU A 413 -18.64 6.24 -34.84
C GLU A 413 -18.33 4.75 -35.04
N LYS A 414 -17.83 4.07 -34.00
CA LYS A 414 -17.40 2.65 -34.06
C LYS A 414 -18.39 1.67 -33.40
N ASN A 415 -19.58 2.15 -33.01
CA ASN A 415 -20.60 1.36 -32.31
C ASN A 415 -20.03 0.53 -31.17
N ALA A 416 -19.23 1.20 -30.29
CA ALA A 416 -18.54 0.57 -29.20
C ALA A 416 -19.35 0.61 -27.90
N ASN A 417 -19.16 -0.36 -27.02
CA ASN A 417 -19.71 -0.37 -25.67
C ASN A 417 -18.78 0.36 -24.68
N TRP A 418 -19.31 0.79 -23.54
CA TRP A 418 -18.47 1.44 -22.51
C TRP A 418 -17.34 0.54 -22.00
N GLY A 419 -17.55 -0.77 -21.93
CA GLY A 419 -16.52 -1.75 -21.53
C GLY A 419 -15.38 -1.93 -22.54
N ASP A 420 -15.54 -1.44 -23.79
CA ASP A 420 -14.48 -1.46 -24.79
C ASP A 420 -13.38 -0.42 -24.55
N PHE A 421 -13.57 0.49 -23.57
CA PHE A 421 -12.65 1.58 -23.26
C PHE A 421 -11.90 1.34 -21.96
N LEU A 422 -10.58 1.49 -22.01
CA LEU A 422 -9.68 1.37 -20.86
C LEU A 422 -8.81 2.62 -20.75
N ILE A 423 -8.87 3.27 -19.59
CA ILE A 423 -8.06 4.43 -19.25
C ILE A 423 -6.91 3.98 -18.37
N LEU A 424 -5.68 4.25 -18.80
CA LEU A 424 -4.47 3.86 -18.07
C LEU A 424 -3.76 5.06 -17.48
N LEU A 425 -3.47 4.99 -16.20
CA LEU A 425 -2.80 6.01 -15.40
C LEU A 425 -1.46 5.48 -14.88
N ARG A 426 -0.46 6.37 -14.77
CA ARG A 426 0.81 6.03 -14.10
C ARG A 426 0.69 6.04 -12.57
N SER A 427 -0.20 6.88 -12.04
CA SER A 427 -0.46 7.01 -10.60
C SER A 427 -1.91 7.46 -10.38
N ARG A 428 -2.42 7.23 -9.18
CA ARG A 428 -3.79 7.62 -8.79
C ARG A 428 -3.94 9.10 -8.39
N THR A 429 -2.85 9.89 -8.46
CA THR A 429 -2.79 11.26 -7.92
C THR A 429 -3.91 12.19 -8.42
N HIS A 430 -4.39 11.98 -9.66
CA HIS A 430 -5.42 12.82 -10.29
C HIS A 430 -6.73 12.07 -10.57
N LEU A 431 -6.94 10.92 -9.95
CA LEU A 431 -8.11 10.07 -10.20
C LEU A 431 -9.44 10.80 -9.95
N ALA A 432 -9.52 11.55 -8.86
CA ALA A 432 -10.72 12.32 -8.50
C ALA A 432 -11.12 13.37 -9.57
N GLN A 433 -10.14 14.00 -10.24
CA GLN A 433 -10.38 14.94 -11.33
C GLN A 433 -10.90 14.24 -12.59
N ILE A 434 -10.37 13.05 -12.88
CA ILE A 434 -10.80 12.21 -14.00
C ILE A 434 -12.23 11.75 -13.79
N GLU A 435 -12.54 11.23 -12.62
CA GLU A 435 -13.90 10.83 -12.26
C GLU A 435 -14.89 12.01 -12.35
N LYS A 436 -14.48 13.19 -11.87
CA LYS A 436 -15.30 14.41 -11.96
C LYS A 436 -15.56 14.81 -13.41
N ALA A 437 -14.56 14.74 -14.30
CA ALA A 437 -14.69 15.08 -15.72
C ALA A 437 -15.57 14.06 -16.45
N PHE A 438 -15.38 12.76 -16.22
CA PHE A 438 -16.20 11.71 -16.83
C PHE A 438 -17.65 11.79 -16.38
N ARG A 439 -17.87 12.08 -15.12
CA ARG A 439 -19.19 12.33 -14.55
C ARG A 439 -19.86 13.56 -15.18
N ALA A 440 -19.11 14.66 -15.35
CA ALA A 440 -19.62 15.83 -16.05
C ALA A 440 -19.97 15.57 -17.52
N ALA A 441 -19.25 14.65 -18.18
CA ALA A 441 -19.52 14.20 -19.54
C ALA A 441 -20.58 13.09 -19.64
N GLY A 442 -21.17 12.63 -18.51
CA GLY A 442 -22.16 11.55 -18.50
C GLY A 442 -21.62 10.17 -18.89
N ILE A 443 -20.33 9.91 -18.65
CA ILE A 443 -19.68 8.62 -18.93
C ILE A 443 -19.67 7.77 -17.66
N PRO A 444 -20.29 6.59 -17.65
CA PRO A 444 -20.19 5.68 -16.53
C PRO A 444 -18.78 5.09 -16.48
N CYS A 445 -18.07 5.32 -15.38
CA CYS A 445 -16.72 4.79 -15.18
C CYS A 445 -16.64 3.94 -13.91
N ASP A 446 -15.75 2.95 -13.97
CA ASP A 446 -15.32 2.15 -12.84
C ASP A 446 -13.85 2.42 -12.58
N SER A 447 -13.53 2.77 -11.34
CA SER A 447 -12.17 3.10 -10.92
C SER A 447 -11.86 2.48 -9.57
N PRO A 448 -10.65 1.92 -9.36
CA PRO A 448 -10.24 1.46 -8.04
C PRO A 448 -10.12 2.69 -7.13
N ARG A 449 -10.97 2.75 -6.14
CA ARG A 449 -11.04 3.89 -5.22
C ARG A 449 -9.88 3.85 -4.24
N GLN A 450 -9.16 4.95 -4.13
CA GLN A 450 -8.24 5.15 -3.01
C GLN A 450 -9.03 5.14 -1.69
N GLY A 451 -8.73 4.18 -0.81
CA GLY A 451 -9.37 4.07 0.50
C GLY A 451 -10.76 3.44 0.48
N GLY A 452 -11.19 2.86 -0.65
CA GLY A 452 -12.41 2.07 -0.76
C GLY A 452 -13.68 2.85 -0.43
N LEU A 453 -14.69 2.10 0.03
CA LEU A 453 -16.00 2.60 0.42
C LEU A 453 -15.95 3.74 1.45
N LEU A 454 -15.02 3.66 2.43
CA LEU A 454 -14.93 4.61 3.55
C LEU A 454 -14.46 6.03 3.17
N ARG A 455 -14.08 6.26 1.90
CA ARG A 455 -13.73 7.57 1.34
C ARG A 455 -14.80 8.17 0.44
N THR A 456 -15.90 7.48 0.25
CA THR A 456 -17.05 8.06 -0.43
C THR A 456 -17.75 9.07 0.48
N LEU A 457 -18.31 10.14 -0.09
CA LEU A 457 -18.96 11.20 0.69
C LEU A 457 -20.05 10.63 1.59
N GLU A 458 -20.89 9.74 1.05
CA GLU A 458 -21.99 9.11 1.78
C GLU A 458 -21.50 8.25 2.95
N ALA A 459 -20.40 7.52 2.79
CA ALA A 459 -19.82 6.75 3.89
C ALA A 459 -19.15 7.67 4.94
N GLU A 460 -18.46 8.73 4.53
CA GLU A 460 -17.90 9.73 5.44
C GLU A 460 -18.99 10.41 6.26
N ASP A 461 -20.13 10.75 5.64
CA ASP A 461 -21.27 11.33 6.31
C ASP A 461 -21.88 10.35 7.33
N MET A 462 -21.96 9.07 7.00
CA MET A 462 -22.43 8.04 7.94
C MET A 462 -21.46 7.86 9.12
N VAL A 463 -20.14 7.87 8.87
CA VAL A 463 -19.14 7.84 9.96
C VAL A 463 -19.24 9.10 10.84
N ALA A 464 -19.47 10.27 10.26
CA ALA A 464 -19.69 11.50 11.01
C ALA A 464 -20.99 11.41 11.86
N LEU A 465 -22.08 10.90 11.28
CA LEU A 465 -23.34 10.67 11.99
C LEU A 465 -23.15 9.74 13.19
N LEU A 466 -22.52 8.59 12.99
CA LEU A 466 -22.22 7.66 14.08
C LEU A 466 -21.32 8.30 15.16
N SER A 467 -20.37 9.16 14.75
CA SER A 467 -19.47 9.86 15.68
C SER A 467 -20.20 10.82 16.59
N ILE A 468 -21.18 11.58 16.07
CA ILE A 468 -21.97 12.50 16.91
C ILE A 468 -22.94 11.79 17.86
N LEU A 469 -23.35 10.55 17.55
CA LEU A 469 -24.17 9.76 18.49
C LEU A 469 -23.38 9.42 19.77
N ILE A 470 -22.05 9.34 19.70
CA ILE A 470 -21.16 9.08 20.84
C ILE A 470 -20.63 10.38 21.44
N THR A 471 -20.25 11.33 20.58
CA THR A 471 -19.63 12.60 20.97
C THR A 471 -20.43 13.78 20.43
N PRO A 472 -21.59 14.11 21.01
CA PRO A 472 -22.46 15.17 20.50
C PRO A 472 -21.83 16.56 20.46
N GLY A 473 -20.75 16.77 21.22
CA GLY A 473 -19.99 18.02 21.25
C GLY A 473 -18.99 18.21 20.10
N ASP A 474 -18.86 17.24 19.18
CA ASP A 474 -18.03 17.37 17.97
C ASP A 474 -18.75 18.23 16.91
N ASP A 475 -18.50 19.54 16.98
CA ASP A 475 -19.10 20.51 16.08
C ASP A 475 -18.74 20.27 14.60
N LEU A 476 -17.55 19.71 14.33
CA LEU A 476 -17.14 19.45 12.95
C LEU A 476 -17.94 18.29 12.36
N ALA A 477 -18.07 17.19 13.09
CA ALA A 477 -18.87 16.04 12.67
C ALA A 477 -20.35 16.43 12.56
N LEU A 478 -20.87 17.23 13.49
CA LEU A 478 -22.26 17.73 13.43
C LEU A 478 -22.47 18.64 12.22
N ALA A 479 -21.58 19.58 11.95
CA ALA A 479 -21.66 20.45 10.77
C ALA A 479 -21.63 19.63 9.47
N GLN A 480 -20.80 18.58 9.37
CA GLN A 480 -20.78 17.68 8.22
C GLN A 480 -22.14 16.99 8.03
N VAL A 481 -22.71 16.43 9.08
CA VAL A 481 -24.03 15.77 9.02
C VAL A 481 -25.13 16.76 8.65
N LEU A 482 -25.13 17.97 9.21
CA LEU A 482 -26.11 19.00 8.88
C LEU A 482 -26.04 19.42 7.40
N ARG A 483 -24.83 19.47 6.83
CA ARG A 483 -24.59 19.80 5.41
C ARG A 483 -24.92 18.64 4.47
N SER A 484 -24.76 17.40 4.95
CA SER A 484 -24.99 16.19 4.13
C SER A 484 -26.44 16.10 3.65
N PRO A 485 -26.75 15.27 2.65
CA PRO A 485 -28.12 15.01 2.20
C PRO A 485 -29.08 14.57 3.32
N VAL A 486 -28.56 14.16 4.48
CA VAL A 486 -29.39 13.81 5.65
C VAL A 486 -30.25 14.99 6.08
N TYR A 487 -29.69 16.21 6.13
CA TYR A 487 -30.41 17.41 6.51
C TYR A 487 -30.37 18.52 5.46
N GLY A 488 -29.37 18.54 4.58
CA GLY A 488 -29.29 19.44 3.43
C GLY A 488 -29.16 20.94 3.75
N LEU A 489 -28.55 21.30 4.89
CA LEU A 489 -28.33 22.69 5.24
C LEU A 489 -27.29 23.33 4.30
N SER A 490 -27.54 24.58 3.91
CA SER A 490 -26.59 25.36 3.11
C SER A 490 -25.41 25.85 3.96
N ASP A 491 -24.32 26.24 3.30
CA ASP A 491 -23.17 26.88 3.97
C ASP A 491 -23.57 28.18 4.68
N ALA A 492 -24.58 28.90 4.15
CA ALA A 492 -25.14 30.08 4.79
C ALA A 492 -25.88 29.75 6.11
N ASP A 493 -26.65 28.63 6.13
CA ASP A 493 -27.30 28.15 7.36
C ASP A 493 -26.27 27.76 8.42
N LEU A 494 -25.20 27.06 8.02
CA LEU A 494 -24.12 26.66 8.94
C LEU A 494 -23.38 27.89 9.50
N LEU A 495 -23.09 28.87 8.65
CA LEU A 495 -22.48 30.13 9.10
C LEU A 495 -23.38 30.88 10.10
N ALA A 496 -24.68 30.91 9.85
CA ALA A 496 -25.66 31.52 10.77
C ALA A 496 -25.66 30.78 12.13
N LEU A 497 -25.63 29.44 12.14
CA LEU A 497 -25.52 28.64 13.36
C LEU A 497 -24.22 28.89 14.12
N MET A 498 -23.08 28.94 13.42
CA MET A 498 -21.78 29.23 14.05
C MET A 498 -21.74 30.66 14.63
N THR A 499 -22.31 31.65 13.92
CA THR A 499 -22.41 33.03 14.40
C THR A 499 -23.31 33.12 15.62
N ALA A 500 -24.48 32.46 15.62
CA ALA A 500 -25.38 32.40 16.75
C ALA A 500 -24.74 31.76 17.98
N LYS A 501 -24.00 30.64 17.79
CA LYS A 501 -23.23 29.98 18.84
C LYS A 501 -22.23 30.92 19.49
N GLN A 502 -21.46 31.66 18.67
CA GLN A 502 -20.45 32.62 19.16
C GLN A 502 -21.11 33.80 19.91
N PHE A 503 -22.20 34.33 19.37
CA PHE A 503 -22.88 35.48 19.95
C PHE A 503 -23.58 35.18 21.29
N GLN A 504 -24.03 33.92 21.48
CA GLN A 504 -24.67 33.45 22.70
C GLN A 504 -23.68 32.79 23.68
N GLU A 505 -22.39 32.79 23.40
CA GLU A 505 -21.32 32.17 24.20
C GLU A 505 -21.57 30.68 24.53
N ILE A 506 -22.22 29.95 23.59
CA ILE A 506 -22.57 28.54 23.76
C ILE A 506 -21.36 27.67 23.33
N HIS A 507 -21.08 26.59 24.09
CA HIS A 507 -19.86 25.77 23.88
C HIS A 507 -19.94 24.87 22.64
N SER A 508 -21.14 24.39 22.24
CA SER A 508 -21.27 23.50 21.07
C SER A 508 -22.53 23.77 20.25
N LEU A 509 -22.49 23.43 18.94
CA LEU A 509 -23.65 23.46 18.07
C LEU A 509 -24.78 22.55 18.59
N TRP A 510 -24.43 21.41 19.17
CA TRP A 510 -25.36 20.49 19.80
C TRP A 510 -26.19 21.18 20.90
N GLN A 511 -25.53 21.94 21.77
CA GLN A 511 -26.18 22.67 22.82
C GLN A 511 -27.06 23.80 22.26
N LEU A 512 -26.63 24.46 21.17
CA LEU A 512 -27.44 25.51 20.53
C LEU A 512 -28.76 24.97 20.00
N ILE A 513 -28.71 23.85 19.22
CA ILE A 513 -29.92 23.27 18.60
C ILE A 513 -30.80 22.47 19.61
N SER A 514 -30.28 22.18 20.81
CA SER A 514 -31.05 21.48 21.85
C SER A 514 -32.16 22.32 22.48
N SER A 515 -32.08 23.63 22.37
CA SER A 515 -33.11 24.54 22.90
C SER A 515 -34.47 24.26 22.21
N PRO A 516 -35.56 24.02 22.94
CA PRO A 516 -36.89 23.80 22.36
C PRO A 516 -37.41 24.96 21.48
N GLU A 517 -36.90 26.17 21.72
CA GLU A 517 -37.28 27.37 20.96
C GLU A 517 -36.46 27.54 19.67
N HIS A 518 -35.39 26.74 19.50
CA HIS A 518 -34.53 26.85 18.33
C HIS A 518 -35.22 26.29 17.07
N PRO A 519 -35.21 26.98 15.93
CA PRO A 519 -35.89 26.54 14.71
C PRO A 519 -35.45 25.13 14.20
N ARG A 520 -34.23 24.68 14.59
CA ARG A 520 -33.68 23.37 14.22
C ARG A 520 -33.77 22.33 15.34
N HIS A 521 -34.57 22.55 16.39
CA HIS A 521 -34.74 21.63 17.51
C HIS A 521 -35.21 20.23 17.06
N GLN A 522 -35.99 20.13 15.99
CA GLN A 522 -36.43 18.84 15.44
C GLN A 522 -35.24 17.95 15.01
N ILE A 523 -34.18 18.55 14.43
CA ILE A 523 -32.93 17.82 14.06
C ILE A 523 -32.28 17.26 15.33
N TYR A 524 -32.18 18.08 16.37
CA TYR A 524 -31.66 17.62 17.66
C TYR A 524 -32.48 16.44 18.20
N ALA A 525 -33.80 16.52 18.22
CA ALA A 525 -34.66 15.47 18.72
C ALA A 525 -34.52 14.16 17.96
N GLU A 526 -34.38 14.19 16.63
CA GLU A 526 -34.14 13.01 15.80
C GLU A 526 -32.78 12.36 16.12
N ILE A 527 -31.72 13.15 16.16
CA ILE A 527 -30.37 12.63 16.47
C ILE A 527 -30.28 12.12 17.92
N ALA A 528 -30.92 12.82 18.87
CA ALA A 528 -30.95 12.41 20.27
C ALA A 528 -31.69 11.06 20.45
N ALA A 529 -32.76 10.81 19.70
CA ALA A 529 -33.47 9.54 19.70
C ALA A 529 -32.53 8.41 19.17
N TRP A 530 -31.78 8.65 18.09
CA TRP A 530 -30.78 7.68 17.59
C TRP A 530 -29.63 7.46 18.59
N ALA A 531 -29.20 8.49 19.30
CA ALA A 531 -28.17 8.35 20.35
C ALA A 531 -28.65 7.47 21.53
N GLU A 532 -29.93 7.50 21.89
CA GLU A 532 -30.50 6.58 22.89
C GLU A 532 -30.57 5.12 22.38
N LEU A 533 -30.85 4.94 21.08
CA LEU A 533 -30.83 3.61 20.46
C LEU A 533 -29.39 3.08 20.33
N ALA A 534 -28.39 3.93 20.06
CA ALA A 534 -26.98 3.55 19.97
C ALA A 534 -26.42 2.92 21.26
N LYS A 535 -27.08 3.12 22.40
CA LYS A 535 -26.74 2.49 23.68
C LYS A 535 -27.24 1.05 23.78
N LYS A 536 -28.15 0.64 22.90
CA LYS A 536 -28.89 -0.63 23.01
C LYS A 536 -28.69 -1.54 21.79
N LEU A 537 -28.48 -0.98 20.61
CA LEU A 537 -28.42 -1.72 19.35
C LEU A 537 -26.97 -1.92 18.86
N PRO A 538 -26.67 -3.07 18.25
CA PRO A 538 -25.44 -3.25 17.48
C PRO A 538 -25.31 -2.24 16.35
N ALA A 539 -24.10 -2.03 15.85
CA ALA A 539 -23.82 -1.02 14.82
C ALA A 539 -24.65 -1.20 13.54
N HIS A 540 -24.81 -2.44 13.07
CA HIS A 540 -25.62 -2.75 11.89
C HIS A 540 -27.10 -2.41 12.11
N ASP A 541 -27.71 -2.88 13.20
CA ASP A 541 -29.13 -2.71 13.49
C ASP A 541 -29.48 -1.24 13.73
N LEU A 542 -28.55 -0.50 14.38
CA LEU A 542 -28.64 0.95 14.53
C LEU A 542 -28.64 1.66 13.17
N LEU A 543 -27.72 1.30 12.27
CA LEU A 543 -27.63 1.86 10.93
C LEU A 543 -28.86 1.54 10.10
N ASP A 544 -29.34 0.30 10.13
CA ASP A 544 -30.55 -0.11 9.42
C ASP A 544 -31.78 0.67 9.92
N HIS A 545 -31.90 0.84 11.26
CA HIS A 545 -32.93 1.67 11.85
C HIS A 545 -32.83 3.14 11.39
N ILE A 546 -31.63 3.73 11.38
CA ILE A 546 -31.40 5.10 10.92
C ILE A 546 -31.73 5.21 9.42
N TYR A 547 -31.37 4.24 8.60
CA TYR A 547 -31.66 4.23 7.15
C TYR A 547 -33.16 4.20 6.89
N SER A 548 -33.88 3.36 7.64
CA SER A 548 -35.34 3.21 7.52
C SER A 548 -36.08 4.45 8.05
N GLN A 549 -35.91 4.78 9.32
CA GLN A 549 -36.63 5.88 9.97
C GLN A 549 -36.20 7.26 9.46
N GLY A 550 -34.90 7.46 9.27
CA GLY A 550 -34.31 8.69 8.73
C GLY A 550 -34.51 8.85 7.21
N LYS A 551 -35.09 7.83 6.53
CA LYS A 551 -35.25 7.80 5.05
C LYS A 551 -33.95 8.17 4.31
N ILE A 552 -32.83 7.66 4.79
CA ILE A 552 -31.49 8.07 4.32
C ILE A 552 -31.35 7.84 2.83
N ARG A 553 -31.72 6.65 2.32
CA ARG A 553 -31.68 6.34 0.89
C ARG A 553 -32.46 7.34 0.04
N LEU A 554 -33.66 7.72 0.48
CA LEU A 554 -34.48 8.71 -0.22
C LEU A 554 -33.86 10.11 -0.22
N ARG A 555 -33.31 10.55 0.94
CA ARG A 555 -32.64 11.83 1.06
C ARG A 555 -31.43 11.93 0.12
N TYR A 556 -30.61 10.88 0.05
CA TYR A 556 -29.47 10.80 -0.88
C TYR A 556 -29.90 10.68 -2.35
N ALA A 557 -30.93 9.89 -2.65
CA ALA A 557 -31.45 9.77 -4.01
C ALA A 557 -31.99 11.10 -4.57
N ARG A 558 -32.59 11.95 -3.73
CA ARG A 558 -33.05 13.29 -4.11
C ARG A 558 -31.92 14.29 -4.35
N SER A 559 -30.84 14.18 -3.58
CA SER A 559 -29.68 15.07 -3.65
C SER A 559 -28.67 14.66 -4.72
N ALA A 560 -28.56 13.37 -5.00
CA ALA A 560 -27.57 12.86 -5.96
C ALA A 560 -27.98 13.18 -7.41
N PRO A 561 -27.02 13.62 -8.25
CA PRO A 561 -27.24 13.72 -9.70
C PRO A 561 -27.71 12.38 -10.27
N LEU A 562 -28.58 12.43 -11.29
CA LEU A 562 -29.19 11.21 -11.89
C LEU A 562 -28.16 10.12 -12.22
N LEU A 563 -27.05 10.49 -12.84
CA LEU A 563 -25.98 9.57 -13.26
C LEU A 563 -25.18 8.94 -12.10
N GLN A 564 -25.29 9.47 -10.89
CA GLN A 564 -24.58 9.00 -9.70
C GLN A 564 -25.47 8.28 -8.70
N ARG A 565 -26.79 8.40 -8.88
CA ARG A 565 -27.76 7.96 -7.89
C ARG A 565 -27.61 6.49 -7.52
N ASP A 566 -27.52 5.62 -8.52
CA ASP A 566 -27.37 4.18 -8.30
C ASP A 566 -26.06 3.86 -7.55
N GLN A 567 -24.97 4.59 -7.87
CA GLN A 567 -23.70 4.42 -7.20
C GLN A 567 -23.73 4.88 -5.74
N VAL A 568 -24.37 6.04 -5.47
CA VAL A 568 -24.52 6.56 -4.10
C VAL A 568 -25.37 5.60 -3.26
N LEU A 569 -26.46 5.08 -3.82
CA LEU A 569 -27.31 4.10 -3.13
C LEU A 569 -26.56 2.78 -2.89
N SER A 570 -25.83 2.27 -3.89
CA SER A 570 -25.00 1.07 -3.73
C SER A 570 -23.91 1.26 -2.67
N ASN A 571 -23.31 2.46 -2.53
CA ASN A 571 -22.33 2.74 -1.50
C ASN A 571 -22.95 2.76 -0.09
N LEU A 572 -24.16 3.29 0.05
CA LEU A 572 -24.90 3.23 1.32
C LEU A 572 -25.20 1.77 1.71
N ASP A 573 -25.64 0.94 0.75
CA ASP A 573 -25.92 -0.47 0.98
C ASP A 573 -24.65 -1.27 1.29
N ALA A 574 -23.54 -0.97 0.60
CA ALA A 574 -22.23 -1.55 0.91
C ALA A 574 -21.73 -1.14 2.30
N PHE A 575 -22.01 0.11 2.75
CA PHE A 575 -21.65 0.54 4.11
C PHE A 575 -22.46 -0.21 5.19
N LEU A 576 -23.73 -0.46 4.93
CA LEU A 576 -24.55 -1.28 5.82
C LEU A 576 -24.05 -2.74 5.86
N SER A 577 -23.73 -3.32 4.69
CA SER A 577 -23.13 -4.65 4.59
C SER A 577 -21.76 -4.74 5.27
N LEU A 578 -20.94 -3.68 5.19
CA LEU A 578 -19.68 -3.60 5.92
C LEU A 578 -19.90 -3.67 7.42
N ALA A 579 -20.93 -2.98 7.95
CA ALA A 579 -21.24 -3.02 9.37
C ALA A 579 -21.67 -4.41 9.86
N LEU A 580 -22.28 -5.21 8.98
CA LEU A 580 -22.65 -6.60 9.27
C LEU A 580 -21.44 -7.55 9.23
N ASN A 581 -20.56 -7.37 8.23
CA ASN A 581 -19.47 -8.30 7.96
C ASN A 581 -18.22 -8.02 8.80
N LEU A 582 -18.00 -6.77 9.20
CA LEU A 582 -16.83 -6.37 9.94
C LEU A 582 -16.79 -7.08 11.30
N ASP A 583 -15.73 -7.86 11.55
CA ASP A 583 -15.55 -8.71 12.74
C ASP A 583 -16.77 -9.63 13.04
N GLY A 584 -17.46 -10.07 11.98
CA GLY A 584 -18.68 -10.88 12.10
C GLY A 584 -19.83 -10.18 12.85
N GLY A 585 -19.89 -8.85 12.81
CA GLY A 585 -20.91 -8.04 13.49
C GLY A 585 -20.77 -7.97 15.02
N ARG A 586 -19.67 -8.47 15.59
CA ARG A 586 -19.47 -8.63 17.04
C ARG A 586 -18.83 -7.41 17.72
N TYR A 587 -19.19 -6.20 17.34
CA TYR A 587 -18.66 -5.02 18.03
C TYR A 587 -19.42 -4.75 19.33
N PRO A 588 -18.74 -4.83 20.49
CA PRO A 588 -19.38 -4.63 21.80
C PRO A 588 -19.78 -3.17 22.04
N SER A 589 -19.29 -2.22 21.25
CA SER A 589 -19.67 -0.81 21.35
C SER A 589 -19.50 -0.07 20.02
N LEU A 590 -20.37 0.94 19.80
CA LEU A 590 -20.29 1.81 18.64
C LEU A 590 -18.95 2.55 18.55
N SER A 591 -18.33 2.90 19.69
CA SER A 591 -17.02 3.56 19.75
C SER A 591 -15.91 2.67 19.16
N ARG A 592 -15.94 1.37 19.46
CA ARG A 592 -14.97 0.41 18.91
C ARG A 592 -15.17 0.23 17.41
N PHE A 593 -16.43 0.15 16.96
CA PHE A 593 -16.78 0.07 15.55
C PHE A 593 -16.24 1.29 14.76
N ILE A 594 -16.47 2.53 15.25
CA ILE A 594 -15.95 3.75 14.60
C ILE A 594 -14.43 3.78 14.58
N ASN A 595 -13.77 3.35 15.66
CA ASN A 595 -12.31 3.29 15.70
C ASN A 595 -11.77 2.29 14.67
N GLU A 596 -12.45 1.17 14.48
CA GLU A 596 -12.07 0.18 13.47
C GLU A 596 -12.28 0.73 12.04
N LEU A 597 -13.41 1.39 11.76
CA LEU A 597 -13.61 2.09 10.47
C LEU A 597 -12.50 3.12 10.20
N LYS A 598 -12.10 3.89 11.22
CA LYS A 598 -11.00 4.85 11.10
C LYS A 598 -9.65 4.14 10.88
N ARG A 599 -9.45 2.96 11.46
CA ARG A 599 -8.25 2.14 11.26
C ARG A 599 -8.19 1.59 9.84
N ILE A 600 -9.29 1.03 9.34
CA ILE A 600 -9.40 0.54 7.96
C ILE A 600 -9.16 1.69 6.96
N LYS A 601 -9.78 2.85 7.20
CA LYS A 601 -9.57 4.04 6.35
C LYS A 601 -8.09 4.46 6.31
N ARG A 602 -7.37 4.42 7.42
CA ARG A 602 -5.92 4.72 7.50
C ARG A 602 -5.09 3.61 6.86
N GLY A 603 -5.38 2.34 7.12
CA GLY A 603 -4.70 1.20 6.51
C GLY A 603 -4.80 1.20 4.99
N ALA A 604 -5.97 1.55 4.45
CA ALA A 604 -6.16 1.72 3.01
C ALA A 604 -5.38 2.93 2.42
N GLU A 605 -4.91 3.88 3.25
CA GLU A 605 -3.99 4.94 2.85
C GLU A 605 -2.53 4.46 2.78
N GLU A 606 -2.18 3.48 3.61
CA GLU A 606 -0.83 2.91 3.74
C GLU A 606 -0.62 1.68 2.84
N GLU A 607 -1.68 1.05 2.35
CA GLU A 607 -1.59 -0.03 1.37
C GLU A 607 -0.96 0.48 0.08
N SER A 608 -0.04 -0.32 -0.45
CA SER A 608 0.68 -0.01 -1.69
C SER A 608 -0.30 0.49 -2.76
N PRO A 609 0.00 1.61 -3.46
CA PRO A 609 -0.91 2.20 -4.45
C PRO A 609 -1.30 1.24 -5.59
N ASP A 610 -0.74 0.05 -5.63
CA ASP A 610 -0.85 -0.91 -6.73
C ASP A 610 -1.55 -2.22 -6.37
N GLU A 611 -1.94 -2.43 -5.12
CA GLU A 611 -2.83 -3.52 -4.75
C GLU A 611 -4.28 -3.11 -5.03
N GLY A 612 -4.65 -3.14 -6.32
CA GLY A 612 -6.05 -3.25 -6.69
C GLY A 612 -6.48 -4.66 -6.32
N GLU A 613 -7.15 -4.84 -5.19
CA GLU A 613 -8.09 -5.94 -5.10
C GLU A 613 -9.11 -5.73 -6.22
N SER A 614 -8.90 -6.39 -7.36
CA SER A 614 -10.05 -6.92 -8.06
C SER A 614 -10.69 -7.82 -7.01
N SER A 615 -11.84 -7.45 -6.50
CA SER A 615 -12.69 -8.34 -5.74
C SER A 615 -12.82 -9.63 -6.55
N SER A 616 -11.96 -10.59 -6.23
CA SER A 616 -11.94 -11.93 -6.82
C SER A 616 -13.13 -12.77 -6.33
N ASP A 617 -14.02 -12.16 -5.57
CA ASP A 617 -15.25 -12.78 -5.10
C ASP A 617 -16.40 -12.72 -6.12
N ASP A 618 -16.22 -11.99 -7.26
CA ASP A 618 -17.22 -11.91 -8.33
C ASP A 618 -16.85 -12.75 -9.58
N GLU A 619 -15.77 -13.56 -9.55
CA GLU A 619 -15.42 -14.43 -10.70
C GLU A 619 -16.37 -15.62 -10.90
N ASP A 620 -17.24 -15.94 -9.93
CA ASP A 620 -18.23 -17.00 -10.06
C ASP A 620 -19.59 -16.54 -10.61
N ASP A 621 -19.77 -15.24 -10.85
CA ASP A 621 -21.02 -14.71 -11.44
C ASP A 621 -20.83 -14.36 -12.92
N GLU A 622 -20.68 -15.38 -13.76
CA GLU A 622 -20.73 -15.26 -15.24
C GLU A 622 -22.06 -14.65 -15.76
N THR A 623 -22.94 -14.22 -14.86
CA THR A 623 -24.25 -13.61 -15.19
C THR A 623 -24.28 -12.09 -15.07
N SER A 624 -23.18 -11.39 -14.69
CA SER A 624 -23.22 -9.93 -14.56
C SER A 624 -23.07 -9.22 -15.91
N GLU A 625 -24.15 -9.07 -16.64
CA GLU A 625 -24.34 -8.12 -17.77
C GLU A 625 -23.94 -6.65 -17.40
N THR A 626 -23.52 -6.39 -16.16
CA THR A 626 -23.23 -5.06 -15.63
C THR A 626 -21.79 -4.61 -15.86
N SER A 627 -20.80 -5.52 -15.96
CA SER A 627 -19.38 -5.15 -16.15
C SER A 627 -19.09 -4.64 -17.58
N GLU A 628 -19.87 -5.01 -18.57
CA GLU A 628 -19.75 -4.51 -19.95
C GLU A 628 -20.26 -3.06 -20.14
N LYS A 629 -20.86 -2.48 -19.12
CA LYS A 629 -21.56 -1.18 -19.20
C LYS A 629 -20.75 0.03 -18.74
N ARG A 630 -19.47 -0.12 -18.32
CA ARG A 630 -18.67 0.98 -17.73
C ARG A 630 -17.26 1.06 -18.32
N VAL A 631 -16.75 2.30 -18.43
CA VAL A 631 -15.34 2.58 -18.79
C VAL A 631 -14.45 2.24 -17.61
N LYS A 632 -13.42 1.41 -17.85
CA LYS A 632 -12.46 1.03 -16.78
C LYS A 632 -11.35 2.08 -16.68
N VAL A 633 -11.12 2.63 -15.48
CA VAL A 633 -10.04 3.55 -15.18
C VAL A 633 -9.08 2.87 -14.21
N LEU A 634 -7.89 2.48 -14.67
CA LEU A 634 -6.95 1.66 -13.90
C LEU A 634 -5.53 2.25 -13.91
N THR A 635 -4.73 1.89 -12.91
CA THR A 635 -3.27 2.05 -13.05
C THR A 635 -2.73 1.00 -14.02
N ILE A 636 -1.58 1.27 -14.62
CA ILE A 636 -0.94 0.33 -15.56
C ILE A 636 -0.64 -1.00 -14.87
N HIS A 637 -0.28 -0.98 -13.59
CA HIS A 637 -0.05 -2.18 -12.80
C HIS A 637 -1.32 -3.03 -12.64
N ALA A 638 -2.43 -2.40 -12.28
CA ALA A 638 -3.73 -3.06 -12.14
C ALA A 638 -4.30 -3.56 -13.49
N ALA A 639 -3.85 -2.98 -14.61
CA ALA A 639 -4.27 -3.40 -15.94
C ALA A 639 -3.40 -4.53 -16.54
N LYS A 640 -2.38 -5.02 -15.80
CA LYS A 640 -1.58 -6.16 -16.27
C LYS A 640 -2.49 -7.40 -16.39
N GLY A 641 -2.36 -8.13 -17.49
CA GLY A 641 -3.27 -9.25 -17.83
C GLY A 641 -4.55 -8.83 -18.58
N LEU A 642 -5.08 -7.62 -18.36
CA LEU A 642 -6.28 -7.12 -19.03
C LEU A 642 -5.99 -6.64 -20.45
N GLU A 643 -7.04 -6.53 -21.27
CA GLU A 643 -6.96 -6.01 -22.65
C GLU A 643 -8.29 -5.33 -23.04
N SER A 644 -8.23 -4.30 -23.89
CA SER A 644 -9.41 -3.57 -24.35
C SER A 644 -9.29 -3.17 -25.82
N ARG A 645 -10.41 -2.87 -26.50
CA ARG A 645 -10.37 -2.39 -27.88
C ARG A 645 -9.67 -1.06 -27.98
N PHE A 646 -10.05 -0.11 -27.13
CA PHE A 646 -9.56 1.28 -27.12
C PHE A 646 -8.87 1.57 -25.80
N VAL A 647 -7.60 1.98 -25.85
CA VAL A 647 -6.80 2.30 -24.66
C VAL A 647 -6.39 3.77 -24.69
N PHE A 648 -6.61 4.46 -23.59
CA PHE A 648 -6.22 5.87 -23.40
C PHE A 648 -5.11 5.93 -22.37
N LEU A 649 -3.95 6.49 -22.75
CA LEU A 649 -2.84 6.76 -21.84
C LEU A 649 -2.89 8.21 -21.43
N MET A 650 -3.21 8.49 -20.16
CA MET A 650 -3.30 9.83 -19.62
C MET A 650 -2.06 10.24 -18.82
N ASN A 651 -1.87 11.55 -18.66
CA ASN A 651 -0.78 12.15 -17.89
C ASN A 651 0.61 11.72 -18.38
N THR A 652 0.78 11.58 -19.70
CA THR A 652 2.02 11.05 -20.31
C THR A 652 3.14 12.08 -20.46
N ASN A 653 2.86 13.40 -20.35
CA ASN A 653 3.83 14.47 -20.49
C ASN A 653 4.54 14.84 -19.19
N THR A 654 4.87 13.85 -18.36
CA THR A 654 5.63 14.03 -17.13
C THR A 654 6.98 13.35 -17.22
N SER A 655 8.08 14.11 -17.02
CA SER A 655 9.45 13.58 -17.02
C SER A 655 9.89 12.99 -15.68
N LYS A 656 9.19 13.28 -14.61
CA LYS A 656 9.50 12.75 -13.28
C LYS A 656 8.94 11.34 -13.13
N SER A 657 9.78 10.32 -13.31
CA SER A 657 9.67 9.15 -12.46
C SER A 657 9.75 9.69 -11.03
N GLY A 658 8.74 9.38 -10.18
CA GLY A 658 8.80 9.80 -8.78
C GLY A 658 10.15 9.39 -8.22
N ARG A 659 11.06 10.35 -8.01
CA ARG A 659 12.26 10.09 -7.24
C ARG A 659 11.77 9.83 -5.85
N ASP A 660 11.81 8.58 -5.44
CA ASP A 660 11.56 8.23 -4.05
C ASP A 660 12.59 8.98 -3.22
N ASN A 661 12.12 10.00 -2.51
CA ASN A 661 12.98 10.79 -1.64
C ASN A 661 13.47 9.95 -0.46
N VAL A 662 12.80 8.84 -0.18
CA VAL A 662 13.06 7.94 0.95
C VAL A 662 12.76 6.49 0.53
N GLY A 663 13.60 5.55 0.95
CA GLY A 663 13.44 4.13 0.62
C GLY A 663 14.60 3.27 1.11
N VAL A 664 14.68 2.04 0.62
CA VAL A 664 15.78 1.09 0.93
C VAL A 664 16.58 0.79 -0.34
N LEU A 665 17.87 1.02 -0.28
CA LEU A 665 18.84 0.59 -1.28
C LEU A 665 19.30 -0.82 -0.95
N MET A 666 19.06 -1.75 -1.86
CA MET A 666 19.43 -3.15 -1.70
C MET A 666 20.21 -3.61 -2.93
N SER A 667 21.35 -4.23 -2.70
CA SER A 667 22.09 -4.96 -3.71
C SER A 667 21.91 -6.46 -3.49
N TRP A 668 21.24 -7.09 -4.44
CA TRP A 668 21.11 -8.54 -4.50
C TRP A 668 21.37 -8.99 -5.94
N LEU A 669 22.56 -9.51 -6.16
CA LEU A 669 22.90 -10.00 -7.49
C LEU A 669 22.18 -11.33 -7.76
N PRO A 670 21.60 -11.53 -8.96
CA PRO A 670 21.06 -12.80 -9.38
C PRO A 670 22.10 -13.92 -9.19
N GLY A 671 21.70 -15.04 -8.59
CA GLY A 671 22.59 -16.15 -8.28
C GLY A 671 23.26 -16.10 -6.90
N ASN A 672 23.17 -14.99 -6.17
CA ASN A 672 23.64 -14.94 -4.78
C ASN A 672 22.55 -15.44 -3.82
N ASP A 673 22.97 -16.11 -2.73
CA ASP A 673 22.07 -16.65 -1.72
C ASP A 673 21.44 -15.58 -0.83
N ALA A 674 21.97 -14.36 -0.80
CA ALA A 674 21.49 -13.27 0.02
C ALA A 674 21.90 -11.91 -0.55
N PRO A 675 21.28 -10.81 -0.12
CA PRO A 675 21.78 -9.47 -0.41
C PRO A 675 23.19 -9.27 0.11
N ASP A 676 24.03 -8.54 -0.62
CA ASP A 676 25.36 -8.13 -0.20
C ASP A 676 25.37 -6.72 0.42
N HIS A 677 24.27 -5.95 0.27
CA HIS A 677 24.14 -4.62 0.84
C HIS A 677 22.67 -4.25 1.05
N ILE A 678 22.38 -3.71 2.25
CA ILE A 678 21.08 -3.07 2.57
C ILE A 678 21.35 -1.77 3.33
N SER A 679 20.82 -0.66 2.84
CA SER A 679 20.95 0.65 3.49
C SER A 679 19.78 1.59 3.16
N PRO A 680 19.52 2.65 3.95
CA PRO A 680 18.44 3.60 3.66
C PRO A 680 18.80 4.53 2.50
N ILE A 681 17.84 4.81 1.60
CA ILE A 681 17.90 5.91 0.63
C ILE A 681 17.18 7.13 1.23
N PHE A 682 17.78 8.29 1.10
CA PHE A 682 17.20 9.57 1.48
C PHE A 682 17.66 10.68 0.55
N SER A 683 16.82 11.70 0.38
CA SER A 683 17.18 12.87 -0.44
C SER A 683 18.13 13.75 0.34
N ALA A 684 19.40 13.78 -0.07
CA ALA A 684 20.40 14.69 0.45
C ALA A 684 21.21 15.29 -0.69
N LYS A 685 21.68 16.52 -0.51
CA LYS A 685 22.67 17.14 -1.37
C LYS A 685 23.84 17.63 -0.49
N PRO A 686 25.07 17.25 -0.80
CA PRO A 686 25.48 16.32 -1.84
C PRO A 686 25.06 14.86 -1.54
N LYS A 687 25.10 13.99 -2.56
CA LYS A 687 24.95 12.54 -2.39
C LYS A 687 26.26 11.95 -1.86
N ASP A 688 26.16 10.91 -1.02
CA ASP A 688 27.32 10.18 -0.50
C ASP A 688 27.99 9.32 -1.59
N PRO A 689 29.32 9.48 -1.82
CA PRO A 689 30.05 8.73 -2.84
C PRO A 689 30.11 7.22 -2.60
N ALA A 690 30.15 6.79 -1.34
CA ALA A 690 30.24 5.37 -0.96
C ALA A 690 29.20 4.46 -1.62
N ARG A 691 28.05 5.01 -2.01
CA ARG A 691 26.94 4.27 -2.61
C ARG A 691 26.58 4.71 -4.02
N ASP A 692 27.37 5.58 -4.67
CA ASP A 692 27.07 6.09 -6.02
C ASP A 692 26.94 4.96 -7.05
N PHE A 693 27.79 3.94 -6.98
CA PHE A 693 27.71 2.78 -7.87
C PHE A 693 26.38 2.03 -7.69
N LEU A 694 25.97 1.77 -6.45
CA LEU A 694 24.72 1.06 -6.16
C LEU A 694 23.50 1.89 -6.58
N ARG A 695 23.54 3.23 -6.36
CA ARG A 695 22.47 4.12 -6.83
C ARG A 695 22.40 4.16 -8.35
N GLY A 696 23.55 4.14 -9.05
CA GLY A 696 23.60 4.07 -10.50
C GLY A 696 22.93 2.80 -11.05
N GLN A 697 23.19 1.65 -10.45
CA GLN A 697 22.53 0.39 -10.81
C GLN A 697 21.02 0.46 -10.56
N GLU A 698 20.61 1.02 -9.44
CA GLU A 698 19.21 1.19 -9.07
C GLU A 698 18.46 2.15 -10.01
N GLU A 699 19.12 3.23 -10.44
CA GLU A 699 18.59 4.16 -11.43
C GLU A 699 18.47 3.50 -12.82
N GLU A 700 19.40 2.64 -13.22
CA GLU A 700 19.31 1.88 -14.48
C GLU A 700 18.15 0.90 -14.48
N ILE A 701 17.96 0.14 -13.39
CA ILE A 701 16.84 -0.80 -13.23
C ILE A 701 15.51 -0.02 -13.26
N ALA A 702 15.43 1.14 -12.59
CA ALA A 702 14.25 1.99 -12.60
C ALA A 702 13.93 2.54 -14.00
N GLN A 703 14.96 2.82 -14.83
CA GLN A 703 14.75 3.20 -16.23
C GLN A 703 14.19 2.03 -17.04
N ILE A 704 14.71 0.82 -16.86
CA ILE A 704 14.20 -0.39 -17.52
C ILE A 704 12.72 -0.59 -17.16
N GLU A 705 12.36 -0.50 -15.87
CA GLU A 705 10.97 -0.61 -15.42
C GLU A 705 10.05 0.45 -16.05
N ASN A 706 10.53 1.70 -16.18
CA ASN A 706 9.76 2.76 -16.86
C ASN A 706 9.51 2.45 -18.35
N TRP A 707 10.42 1.76 -19.04
CA TRP A 707 10.21 1.25 -20.38
C TRP A 707 9.25 0.07 -20.38
N ASN A 708 9.35 -0.85 -19.42
CA ASN A 708 8.41 -1.97 -19.25
C ASN A 708 6.98 -1.48 -19.02
N LEU A 709 6.79 -0.46 -18.16
CA LEU A 709 5.48 0.17 -17.95
C LEU A 709 4.89 0.72 -19.25
N LEU A 710 5.71 1.40 -20.07
CA LEU A 710 5.27 1.90 -21.36
C LEU A 710 4.92 0.76 -22.33
N TYR A 711 5.72 -0.32 -22.34
CA TYR A 711 5.44 -1.51 -23.13
C TYR A 711 4.11 -2.17 -22.74
N VAL A 712 3.91 -2.39 -21.45
CA VAL A 712 2.65 -2.95 -20.93
C VAL A 712 1.48 -2.06 -21.32
N ALA A 713 1.57 -0.73 -21.12
CA ALA A 713 0.50 0.21 -21.42
C ALA A 713 0.09 0.18 -22.90
N LEU A 714 1.06 0.23 -23.82
CA LEU A 714 0.78 0.20 -25.27
C LEU A 714 0.18 -1.15 -25.73
N THR A 715 0.66 -2.26 -25.13
CA THR A 715 0.25 -3.61 -25.56
C THR A 715 -1.09 -4.06 -24.99
N ARG A 716 -1.77 -3.23 -24.15
CA ARG A 716 -3.16 -3.53 -23.68
C ARG A 716 -4.20 -3.32 -24.78
N ALA A 717 -3.90 -2.55 -25.81
CA ALA A 717 -4.84 -2.20 -26.87
C ALA A 717 -4.97 -3.30 -27.93
N LYS A 718 -6.21 -3.68 -28.24
CA LYS A 718 -6.52 -4.56 -29.37
C LYS A 718 -6.55 -3.76 -30.68
N GLU A 719 -7.25 -2.63 -30.70
CA GLU A 719 -7.55 -1.84 -31.91
C GLU A 719 -6.81 -0.51 -31.95
N ALA A 720 -6.91 0.32 -30.90
CA ALA A 720 -6.34 1.66 -30.92
C ALA A 720 -5.78 2.15 -29.59
N VAL A 721 -4.78 3.05 -29.67
CA VAL A 721 -4.19 3.75 -28.53
C VAL A 721 -4.26 5.25 -28.73
N TYR A 722 -4.71 5.99 -27.71
CA TYR A 722 -4.76 7.44 -27.67
C TYR A 722 -3.91 7.96 -26.49
N ILE A 723 -3.02 8.91 -26.77
CA ILE A 723 -2.03 9.39 -25.81
C ILE A 723 -2.31 10.86 -25.49
N SER A 724 -2.64 11.17 -24.24
CA SER A 724 -2.92 12.52 -23.76
C SER A 724 -1.91 13.02 -22.72
N GLY A 725 -1.91 14.32 -22.47
CA GLY A 725 -1.04 14.94 -21.47
C GLY A 725 -1.31 16.42 -21.30
N SER A 726 -0.77 16.99 -20.23
CA SER A 726 -0.81 18.42 -19.93
C SER A 726 0.53 19.08 -20.22
N ALA A 727 0.53 20.31 -20.69
CA ALA A 727 1.73 21.09 -20.97
C ALA A 727 2.55 21.37 -19.70
N ASN A 728 3.88 21.27 -19.80
CA ASN A 728 4.75 21.46 -18.64
C ASN A 728 4.89 22.95 -18.24
N LYS A 729 5.05 23.86 -19.23
CA LYS A 729 5.10 25.32 -19.05
C LYS A 729 4.74 26.03 -20.36
N GLY A 730 4.04 27.14 -20.26
CA GLY A 730 3.76 28.01 -21.41
C GLY A 730 2.63 27.52 -22.31
N ASP A 731 2.59 28.10 -23.54
CA ASP A 731 1.60 27.78 -24.56
C ASP A 731 1.72 26.30 -24.99
N SER A 732 0.61 25.61 -25.01
CA SER A 732 0.48 24.18 -25.37
C SER A 732 1.02 23.82 -26.75
N LYS A 733 1.14 24.81 -27.65
CA LYS A 733 1.64 24.65 -29.01
C LYS A 733 3.16 24.79 -29.14
N SER A 734 3.87 25.22 -28.09
CA SER A 734 5.33 25.42 -28.16
C SER A 734 6.07 24.09 -27.89
N GLU A 735 7.26 23.92 -28.51
CA GLU A 735 8.14 22.77 -28.18
C GLU A 735 8.54 22.74 -26.71
N ALA A 736 8.55 23.89 -26.02
CA ALA A 736 8.80 23.99 -24.59
C ALA A 736 7.70 23.37 -23.71
N ALA A 737 6.52 23.12 -24.25
CA ALA A 737 5.42 22.46 -23.58
C ALA A 737 5.66 20.96 -23.34
N ILE A 738 6.49 20.33 -24.18
CA ILE A 738 6.81 18.90 -24.10
C ILE A 738 7.94 18.68 -23.11
N ALA A 739 7.69 17.86 -22.10
CA ALA A 739 8.68 17.47 -21.11
C ALA A 739 9.68 16.46 -21.73
N LYS A 740 10.97 16.81 -21.79
CA LYS A 740 12.01 15.90 -22.31
C LYS A 740 12.00 14.56 -21.60
N ASN A 741 12.16 13.49 -22.36
CA ASN A 741 12.15 12.08 -21.90
C ASN A 741 10.82 11.63 -21.26
N SER A 742 9.75 12.41 -21.41
CA SER A 742 8.40 11.97 -21.07
C SER A 742 7.92 10.90 -22.07
N TRP A 743 6.88 10.16 -21.73
CA TRP A 743 6.29 9.22 -22.68
C TRP A 743 5.72 9.96 -23.90
N TYR A 744 5.10 11.13 -23.70
CA TYR A 744 4.63 11.96 -24.80
C TYR A 744 5.77 12.37 -25.75
N ASP A 745 6.92 12.80 -25.22
CA ASP A 745 8.14 13.11 -26.00
C ASP A 745 8.63 11.91 -26.83
N ARG A 746 8.63 10.71 -26.23
CA ARG A 746 8.98 9.47 -26.92
C ARG A 746 8.04 9.19 -28.10
N MET A 747 6.73 9.44 -27.94
CA MET A 747 5.76 9.28 -29.04
C MET A 747 5.98 10.30 -30.16
N VAL A 748 6.35 11.52 -29.82
CA VAL A 748 6.74 12.54 -30.81
C VAL A 748 7.96 12.08 -31.63
N ARG A 749 9.00 11.63 -30.93
CA ARG A 749 10.24 11.16 -31.56
C ARG A 749 10.07 9.89 -32.38
N ALA A 750 9.15 9.02 -31.99
CA ALA A 750 8.76 7.83 -32.74
C ALA A 750 7.85 8.10 -33.94
N GLY A 751 7.51 9.36 -34.22
CA GLY A 751 6.70 9.77 -35.39
C GLY A 751 5.21 9.45 -35.25
N ILE A 752 4.69 9.24 -34.04
CA ILE A 752 3.23 9.09 -33.83
C ILE A 752 2.56 10.43 -34.16
N GLU A 753 1.55 10.40 -35.00
CA GLU A 753 0.88 11.61 -35.48
C GLU A 753 -0.02 12.27 -34.42
N LEU A 754 -0.18 13.60 -34.55
CA LEU A 754 -1.11 14.38 -33.76
C LEU A 754 -2.51 14.24 -34.35
N MET A 755 -3.53 14.00 -33.54
CA MET A 755 -4.92 13.90 -34.00
C MET A 755 -5.38 15.26 -34.61
N PRO A 756 -5.85 15.27 -35.89
CA PRO A 756 -6.10 16.55 -36.59
C PRO A 756 -7.32 17.31 -36.08
N ASP A 757 -8.34 16.63 -35.56
CA ASP A 757 -9.58 17.20 -35.05
C ASP A 757 -9.70 17.03 -33.53
N SER A 758 -9.11 18.00 -32.81
CA SER A 758 -9.31 18.07 -31.37
C SER A 758 -10.75 18.49 -31.05
N PRO A 759 -11.48 17.75 -30.17
CA PRO A 759 -12.81 18.16 -29.75
C PRO A 759 -12.78 19.57 -29.10
N ASP A 760 -13.76 20.40 -29.41
CA ASP A 760 -13.87 21.78 -28.84
C ASP A 760 -14.46 21.68 -27.42
N LEU A 761 -13.68 22.09 -26.43
CA LEU A 761 -14.03 22.06 -25.00
C LEU A 761 -15.26 22.91 -24.61
N SER A 762 -15.71 23.81 -25.52
CA SER A 762 -16.79 24.77 -25.20
C SER A 762 -18.23 24.19 -25.26
N ILE A 763 -18.43 23.03 -25.87
CA ILE A 763 -19.78 22.53 -26.20
C ILE A 763 -20.46 21.82 -25.02
N ILE A 764 -19.71 21.18 -24.09
CA ILE A 764 -20.32 20.35 -23.03
C ILE A 764 -20.86 21.17 -21.84
N LEU A 765 -20.31 22.33 -21.57
CA LEU A 765 -20.79 23.19 -20.45
C LEU A 765 -22.16 23.82 -20.68
N ALA A 766 -22.65 23.82 -21.93
CA ALA A 766 -23.93 24.43 -22.28
C ALA A 766 -25.15 23.50 -22.08
N ASP A 767 -24.97 22.18 -22.10
CA ASP A 767 -26.08 21.20 -22.12
C ASP A 767 -26.54 20.71 -20.74
N GLN A 768 -25.82 21.06 -19.67
CA GLN A 768 -26.17 20.63 -18.30
C GLN A 768 -27.47 21.25 -17.76
N ASN A 769 -27.99 22.29 -18.37
CA ASN A 769 -29.23 22.93 -17.95
C ASN A 769 -30.49 22.29 -18.55
N SER A 770 -30.39 21.38 -19.50
CA SER A 770 -31.53 20.77 -20.19
C SER A 770 -32.00 19.40 -19.68
N LEU A 771 -31.23 18.75 -18.78
CA LEU A 771 -31.51 17.40 -18.26
C LEU A 771 -32.25 17.36 -16.91
N SER A 772 -32.85 18.48 -16.48
CA SER A 772 -33.81 18.48 -15.36
C SER A 772 -35.20 17.98 -15.82
N ALA A 773 -35.28 16.81 -16.40
CA ALA A 773 -36.56 16.14 -16.58
C ALA A 773 -37.08 15.73 -15.20
N ASN A 774 -38.25 16.24 -14.82
CA ASN A 774 -38.99 15.86 -13.62
C ASN A 774 -39.33 14.36 -13.66
N ILE A 775 -38.43 13.51 -13.16
CA ILE A 775 -38.77 12.13 -12.85
C ILE A 775 -39.40 12.14 -11.44
N ASP A 776 -40.61 11.65 -11.34
CA ASP A 776 -41.29 11.50 -10.06
C ASP A 776 -40.56 10.42 -9.22
N ILE A 777 -39.69 10.91 -8.34
CA ILE A 777 -38.83 10.08 -7.49
C ILE A 777 -39.66 9.25 -6.50
N GLU A 778 -40.85 9.75 -6.10
CA GLU A 778 -41.73 9.01 -5.20
C GLU A 778 -42.33 7.76 -5.88
N GLN A 779 -42.61 7.85 -7.19
CA GLN A 779 -43.08 6.72 -7.96
C GLN A 779 -42.01 5.66 -8.18
N LEU A 780 -40.76 6.09 -8.40
CA LEU A 780 -39.60 5.17 -8.55
C LEU A 780 -39.34 4.37 -7.27
N PHE A 781 -39.48 5.01 -6.10
CA PHE A 781 -39.34 4.34 -4.79
C PHE A 781 -40.59 3.52 -4.40
N ALA A 782 -41.76 3.86 -4.88
CA ALA A 782 -42.94 3.03 -4.72
C ALA A 782 -42.78 1.72 -5.49
N ASP A 783 -42.28 1.77 -6.73
CA ASP A 783 -42.01 0.60 -7.55
C ASP A 783 -40.84 -0.25 -6.98
N PHE A 784 -39.81 0.37 -6.39
CA PHE A 784 -38.73 -0.32 -5.69
C PHE A 784 -39.20 -1.02 -4.40
N ASN A 785 -40.06 -0.38 -3.62
CA ASN A 785 -40.71 -0.99 -2.45
C ASN A 785 -41.62 -2.18 -2.83
N VAL A 786 -42.27 -2.15 -4.00
CA VAL A 786 -43.08 -3.28 -4.49
C VAL A 786 -42.17 -4.48 -4.89
N LEU A 787 -40.98 -4.23 -5.36
CA LEU A 787 -40.01 -5.31 -5.71
C LEU A 787 -39.37 -5.90 -4.43
N TRP A 788 -39.19 -5.12 -3.36
CA TRP A 788 -38.61 -5.60 -2.09
C TRP A 788 -39.63 -6.17 -1.12
N HIS A 789 -40.89 -5.72 -1.18
CA HIS A 789 -42.02 -6.35 -0.51
C HIS A 789 -42.70 -7.35 -1.42
N GLY A 790 -41.96 -8.27 -2.01
CA GLY A 790 -42.54 -9.53 -2.44
C GLY A 790 -43.24 -10.06 -1.19
N LYS A 791 -44.58 -10.30 -1.30
CA LYS A 791 -45.41 -10.85 -0.23
C LYS A 791 -44.61 -11.90 0.52
N PRO A 792 -44.40 -11.80 1.84
CA PRO A 792 -43.72 -12.84 2.56
C PRO A 792 -44.46 -14.12 2.28
N ASN A 793 -43.74 -15.12 1.76
CA ASN A 793 -44.29 -16.46 1.69
C ASN A 793 -44.66 -16.83 3.11
N ALA A 794 -45.93 -17.00 3.38
CA ALA A 794 -46.50 -17.16 4.71
C ALA A 794 -46.05 -18.43 5.45
N ASN A 795 -44.95 -19.03 5.08
CA ASN A 795 -44.41 -20.26 5.66
C ASN A 795 -42.89 -20.26 6.01
N ILE A 796 -42.23 -19.10 6.03
CA ILE A 796 -40.96 -19.00 6.72
C ILE A 796 -41.25 -18.32 8.06
N ARG A 797 -41.58 -19.11 9.08
CA ARG A 797 -41.42 -18.72 10.46
C ARG A 797 -39.91 -18.59 10.71
N PHE A 798 -39.42 -17.37 10.66
CA PHE A 798 -38.28 -17.03 11.48
C PHE A 798 -38.83 -17.02 12.91
N ASP A 799 -38.52 -18.05 13.66
CA ASP A 799 -38.54 -17.94 15.10
C ASP A 799 -37.43 -16.94 15.47
N GLU A 800 -37.76 -15.66 15.47
CA GLU A 800 -37.07 -14.62 16.22
C GLU A 800 -37.36 -14.90 17.70
N GLU A 801 -36.73 -15.94 18.26
CA GLU A 801 -36.36 -15.88 19.64
C GLU A 801 -35.26 -14.81 19.73
N LEU A 802 -35.65 -13.64 20.19
CA LEU A 802 -34.77 -12.67 20.83
C LEU A 802 -33.91 -13.48 21.80
N VAL A 803 -32.66 -13.72 21.50
CA VAL A 803 -31.69 -14.34 22.43
C VAL A 803 -31.67 -13.40 23.63
N GLY A 804 -32.30 -13.79 24.71
CA GLY A 804 -32.37 -12.99 25.92
C GLY A 804 -30.95 -12.72 26.42
N VAL A 805 -30.73 -11.62 27.11
CA VAL A 805 -29.44 -11.25 27.72
C VAL A 805 -28.84 -12.42 28.52
N GLU A 806 -29.70 -13.27 29.14
CA GLU A 806 -29.28 -14.47 29.85
C GLU A 806 -28.68 -15.53 28.92
N GLN A 807 -29.18 -15.69 27.71
CA GLN A 807 -28.72 -16.69 26.76
C GLN A 807 -27.38 -16.24 26.11
N GLN A 808 -27.20 -14.94 25.88
CA GLN A 808 -25.90 -14.40 25.42
C GLN A 808 -24.84 -14.55 26.53
N ASN A 809 -25.14 -14.25 27.76
CA ASN A 809 -24.23 -14.46 28.89
C ASN A 809 -23.83 -15.95 29.04
N MET A 810 -24.73 -16.89 28.75
CA MET A 810 -24.38 -18.31 28.75
C MET A 810 -23.44 -18.70 27.62
N ILE A 811 -23.59 -18.12 26.42
CA ILE A 811 -22.67 -18.32 25.29
C ILE A 811 -21.30 -17.76 25.63
N ASP A 812 -21.24 -16.53 26.14
CA ASP A 812 -19.99 -15.85 26.52
C ASP A 812 -19.27 -16.59 27.66
N LEU A 813 -20.02 -17.11 28.62
CA LEU A 813 -19.49 -17.96 29.70
C LEU A 813 -18.90 -19.27 29.13
N GLY A 814 -19.56 -19.90 28.16
CA GLY A 814 -19.06 -21.10 27.47
C GLY A 814 -17.74 -20.86 26.80
N VAL A 815 -17.65 -19.76 25.99
CA VAL A 815 -16.42 -19.36 25.29
C VAL A 815 -15.29 -19.06 26.29
N ALA A 816 -15.59 -18.34 27.37
CA ALA A 816 -14.61 -18.03 28.41
C ALA A 816 -14.13 -19.30 29.16
N PHE A 817 -15.01 -20.24 29.45
CA PHE A 817 -14.67 -21.50 30.08
C PHE A 817 -13.71 -22.34 29.21
N HIS A 818 -14.00 -22.51 27.91
CA HIS A 818 -13.10 -23.19 26.96
C HIS A 818 -11.73 -22.52 26.91
N ALA A 819 -11.67 -21.19 26.79
CA ALA A 819 -10.40 -20.45 26.72
C ALA A 819 -9.56 -20.62 28.02
N VAL A 820 -10.20 -20.62 29.19
CA VAL A 820 -9.52 -20.87 30.47
C VAL A 820 -8.97 -22.30 30.52
N MET A 821 -9.74 -23.31 30.09
CA MET A 821 -9.29 -24.69 30.05
C MET A 821 -8.09 -24.86 29.08
N GLU A 822 -8.16 -24.31 27.91
CA GLU A 822 -7.04 -24.30 26.93
C GLU A 822 -5.78 -23.70 27.56
N HIS A 823 -5.89 -22.53 28.19
CA HIS A 823 -4.76 -21.84 28.82
C HIS A 823 -4.11 -22.68 29.92
N VAL A 824 -4.93 -23.23 30.81
CA VAL A 824 -4.48 -24.06 31.94
C VAL A 824 -3.70 -25.27 31.42
N MET A 825 -4.20 -25.93 30.39
CA MET A 825 -3.56 -27.13 29.84
C MET A 825 -2.27 -26.81 29.09
N ARG A 826 -2.24 -25.77 28.26
CA ARG A 826 -1.03 -25.34 27.57
C ARG A 826 0.08 -24.83 28.49
N ALA A 827 -0.29 -24.25 29.63
CA ALA A 827 0.65 -23.84 30.66
C ALA A 827 1.23 -25.00 31.49
N GLY A 828 0.75 -26.23 31.27
CA GLY A 828 1.20 -27.41 32.03
C GLY A 828 0.83 -27.33 33.52
N ILE A 829 -0.29 -26.65 33.83
CA ILE A 829 -0.72 -26.46 35.22
C ILE A 829 -1.17 -27.80 35.81
N SER A 830 -0.49 -28.27 36.86
CA SER A 830 -0.71 -29.56 37.50
C SER A 830 -1.70 -29.51 38.65
N ASP A 831 -2.18 -28.34 39.06
CA ASP A 831 -3.16 -28.18 40.11
C ASP A 831 -4.05 -26.96 39.95
N SER A 832 -5.25 -26.97 40.53
CA SER A 832 -6.25 -25.93 40.42
C SER A 832 -5.88 -24.58 41.09
N SER A 833 -4.82 -24.52 41.89
CA SER A 833 -4.35 -23.29 42.54
C SER A 833 -3.71 -22.32 41.57
N HIS A 834 -3.27 -22.80 40.43
CA HIS A 834 -2.61 -22.02 39.39
C HIS A 834 -3.56 -21.58 38.24
N VAL A 835 -4.86 -21.86 38.36
CA VAL A 835 -5.86 -21.33 37.43
C VAL A 835 -5.88 -19.78 37.57
N PRO A 836 -5.78 -19.01 36.47
CA PRO A 836 -5.75 -17.54 36.51
C PRO A 836 -6.86 -16.96 37.40
N SER A 837 -6.54 -15.88 38.11
CA SER A 837 -7.53 -15.13 38.89
C SER A 837 -8.64 -14.53 38.02
N ALA A 838 -9.77 -14.20 38.60
CA ALA A 838 -10.84 -13.55 37.83
C ALA A 838 -10.39 -12.22 37.20
N GLU A 839 -9.50 -11.45 37.84
CA GLU A 839 -8.96 -10.21 37.34
C GLU A 839 -8.04 -10.45 36.13
N GLU A 840 -7.20 -11.49 36.18
CA GLU A 840 -6.35 -11.89 35.05
C GLU A 840 -7.19 -12.39 33.86
N ILE A 841 -8.27 -13.14 34.12
CA ILE A 841 -9.20 -13.62 33.09
C ILE A 841 -9.90 -12.43 32.40
N VAL A 842 -10.38 -11.43 33.16
CA VAL A 842 -10.97 -10.20 32.60
C VAL A 842 -9.98 -9.47 31.70
N ALA A 843 -8.76 -9.29 32.18
CA ALA A 843 -7.71 -8.57 31.43
C ALA A 843 -7.30 -9.33 30.16
N TRP A 844 -7.27 -10.66 30.21
CA TRP A 844 -6.82 -11.52 29.10
C TRP A 844 -7.92 -11.76 28.05
N LEU A 845 -9.15 -12.11 28.47
CA LEU A 845 -10.26 -12.42 27.56
C LEU A 845 -11.12 -11.21 27.22
N ASN A 846 -10.94 -10.08 27.91
CA ASN A 846 -11.74 -8.86 27.76
C ASN A 846 -13.26 -9.13 27.91
N ILE A 847 -13.63 -10.00 28.87
CA ILE A 847 -15.02 -10.34 29.21
C ILE A 847 -15.54 -9.49 30.36
N SER A 848 -16.88 -9.56 30.58
CA SER A 848 -17.50 -8.89 31.74
C SER A 848 -16.87 -9.34 33.06
N PRO A 849 -16.58 -8.43 34.01
CA PRO A 849 -16.11 -8.76 35.34
C PRO A 849 -17.03 -9.72 36.10
N GLU A 850 -18.30 -9.82 35.73
CA GLU A 850 -19.29 -10.72 36.33
C GLU A 850 -19.14 -12.15 35.84
N LEU A 851 -18.68 -12.39 34.60
CA LEU A 851 -18.52 -13.70 33.99
C LEU A 851 -17.19 -14.39 34.36
N ALA A 852 -16.13 -13.62 34.59
CA ALA A 852 -14.80 -14.15 34.84
C ALA A 852 -14.69 -15.02 36.10
N PRO A 853 -15.31 -14.67 37.28
CA PRO A 853 -15.34 -15.55 38.43
C PRO A 853 -16.04 -16.87 38.13
N GLU A 854 -17.07 -16.85 37.27
CA GLU A 854 -17.86 -18.04 36.95
C GLU A 854 -17.11 -18.96 35.99
N ALA A 855 -16.46 -18.41 34.97
CA ALA A 855 -15.59 -19.15 34.05
C ALA A 855 -14.42 -19.82 34.79
N ARG A 856 -13.79 -19.10 35.73
CA ARG A 856 -12.79 -19.66 36.63
C ARG A 856 -13.34 -20.79 37.49
N ARG A 857 -14.52 -20.64 38.10
CA ARG A 857 -15.18 -21.65 38.91
C ARG A 857 -15.43 -22.91 38.09
N CYS A 858 -15.91 -22.80 36.85
CA CYS A 858 -16.15 -23.91 35.93
C CYS A 858 -14.84 -24.70 35.70
N ALA A 859 -13.75 -24.02 35.35
CA ALA A 859 -12.45 -24.67 35.16
C ALA A 859 -11.93 -25.36 36.42
N VAL A 860 -12.01 -24.71 37.58
CA VAL A 860 -11.61 -25.27 38.87
C VAL A 860 -12.45 -26.51 39.24
N ASN A 861 -13.76 -26.50 38.99
CA ASN A 861 -14.63 -27.64 39.21
C ASN A 861 -14.22 -28.85 38.37
N VAL A 862 -13.93 -28.61 37.07
CA VAL A 862 -13.50 -29.70 36.18
C VAL A 862 -12.17 -30.28 36.63
N LEU A 863 -11.19 -29.45 36.98
CA LEU A 863 -9.87 -29.91 37.41
C LEU A 863 -9.87 -30.64 38.76
N ASN A 864 -10.77 -30.27 39.68
CA ASN A 864 -10.85 -30.87 41.02
C ASN A 864 -11.77 -32.09 41.13
N SER A 865 -12.61 -32.33 40.13
CA SER A 865 -13.55 -33.44 40.16
C SER A 865 -12.83 -34.80 40.14
N ALA A 866 -13.18 -35.72 41.02
CA ALA A 866 -12.62 -37.07 41.06
C ALA A 866 -12.89 -37.85 39.74
N LYS A 867 -13.99 -37.50 39.02
CA LYS A 867 -14.40 -38.14 37.77
C LYS A 867 -13.55 -37.69 36.57
N THR A 868 -12.99 -36.47 36.62
CA THR A 868 -12.28 -35.87 35.51
C THR A 868 -10.76 -35.96 35.64
N LYS A 869 -10.23 -36.16 36.86
CA LYS A 869 -8.78 -36.23 37.13
C LYS A 869 -7.99 -37.14 36.19
N GLN A 870 -8.57 -38.29 35.83
CA GLN A 870 -7.95 -39.26 34.90
C GLN A 870 -7.67 -38.67 33.51
N PHE A 871 -8.37 -37.61 33.07
CA PHE A 871 -8.19 -36.99 31.76
C PHE A 871 -7.15 -35.87 31.77
N PHE A 872 -6.67 -35.45 32.95
CA PHE A 872 -5.73 -34.31 33.07
C PHE A 872 -4.42 -34.68 33.74
N PHE A 873 -4.46 -35.63 34.71
CA PHE A 873 -3.34 -35.90 35.60
C PHE A 873 -2.96 -37.39 35.66
N ASP A 874 -3.41 -38.22 34.71
CA ASP A 874 -3.02 -39.60 34.63
C ASP A 874 -1.55 -39.72 34.18
N PRO A 875 -0.67 -40.43 34.94
CA PRO A 875 0.71 -40.66 34.54
C PRO A 875 0.87 -41.45 33.24
N GLN A 876 -0.18 -42.10 32.75
CA GLN A 876 -0.16 -42.90 31.51
C GLN A 876 -0.40 -42.05 30.26
N ILE A 877 -0.73 -40.73 30.39
CA ILE A 877 -0.88 -39.83 29.26
C ILE A 877 0.49 -39.66 28.59
N GLN A 878 0.60 -40.13 27.33
CA GLN A 878 1.80 -40.03 26.52
C GLN A 878 1.91 -38.65 25.85
N GLU A 879 0.84 -38.22 25.20
CA GLU A 879 0.70 -36.92 24.57
C GLU A 879 -0.73 -36.37 24.70
N SER A 880 -0.89 -35.06 24.61
CA SER A 880 -2.19 -34.43 24.52
C SER A 880 -2.13 -33.17 23.62
N TRP A 881 -3.21 -32.96 22.91
CA TRP A 881 -3.38 -31.80 22.01
C TRP A 881 -4.64 -31.02 22.37
N GLU A 882 -4.51 -29.70 22.50
CA GLU A 882 -5.59 -28.77 22.79
C GLU A 882 -6.03 -28.07 21.52
N GLU A 883 -7.34 -27.86 21.32
CA GLU A 883 -7.90 -27.18 20.18
C GLU A 883 -7.38 -27.74 18.84
N LEU A 884 -7.43 -29.08 18.69
CA LEU A 884 -6.90 -29.78 17.54
C LEU A 884 -7.81 -29.64 16.33
N ASP A 885 -7.33 -29.02 15.26
CA ASP A 885 -8.04 -28.93 13.99
C ASP A 885 -7.90 -30.26 13.21
N VAL A 886 -9.04 -30.85 12.84
CA VAL A 886 -9.14 -32.05 12.02
C VAL A 886 -10.06 -31.80 10.83
N ALA A 887 -9.81 -32.44 9.69
CA ALA A 887 -10.68 -32.36 8.52
C ALA A 887 -11.51 -33.65 8.36
N ASP A 888 -12.80 -33.49 8.10
CA ASP A 888 -13.65 -34.61 7.73
C ASP A 888 -13.38 -35.08 6.29
N PRO A 889 -13.88 -36.25 5.85
CA PRO A 889 -13.68 -36.74 4.49
C PRO A 889 -14.17 -35.82 3.38
N ASN A 890 -15.01 -34.83 3.69
CA ASN A 890 -15.54 -33.84 2.74
C ASN A 890 -14.71 -32.54 2.75
N GLY A 891 -13.61 -32.49 3.52
CA GLY A 891 -12.74 -31.31 3.62
C GLY A 891 -13.22 -30.22 4.61
N ARG A 892 -14.32 -30.47 5.36
CA ARG A 892 -14.79 -29.53 6.38
C ARG A 892 -13.87 -29.57 7.59
N LEU A 893 -13.36 -28.42 8.02
CA LEU A 893 -12.56 -28.29 9.23
C LEU A 893 -13.44 -28.40 10.48
N LEU A 894 -12.99 -29.24 11.40
CA LEU A 894 -13.61 -29.47 12.69
C LEU A 894 -12.54 -29.25 13.76
N ARG A 895 -12.94 -28.82 14.95
CA ARG A 895 -12.03 -28.57 16.06
C ARG A 895 -12.41 -29.42 17.26
N ILE A 896 -11.44 -30.16 17.76
CA ILE A 896 -11.56 -31.01 18.95
C ILE A 896 -10.97 -30.23 20.13
N ASP A 897 -11.70 -30.04 21.21
CA ASP A 897 -11.25 -29.27 22.37
C ASP A 897 -9.99 -29.86 23.00
N ARG A 898 -9.95 -31.19 23.16
CA ARG A 898 -8.77 -31.93 23.64
C ARG A 898 -8.72 -33.35 23.10
N LEU A 899 -7.58 -33.78 22.63
CA LEU A 899 -7.26 -35.18 22.29
C LEU A 899 -6.14 -35.67 23.21
N ILE A 900 -6.30 -36.86 23.80
CA ILE A 900 -5.33 -37.48 24.72
C ILE A 900 -4.89 -38.81 24.14
N GLU A 901 -3.60 -39.08 24.15
CA GLU A 901 -3.02 -40.35 23.78
C GLU A 901 -2.60 -41.15 25.03
N LEU A 902 -3.18 -42.31 25.19
CA LEU A 902 -2.79 -43.33 26.14
C LEU A 902 -2.04 -44.48 25.42
N PRO A 903 -1.35 -45.38 26.14
CA PRO A 903 -0.65 -46.50 25.51
C PRO A 903 -1.53 -47.32 24.59
N ASP A 904 -2.78 -47.61 25.00
CA ASP A 904 -3.68 -48.52 24.31
C ASP A 904 -4.90 -47.88 23.64
N GLU A 905 -5.17 -46.59 23.86
CA GLU A 905 -6.37 -45.92 23.37
C GLU A 905 -6.16 -44.41 23.17
N LEU A 906 -7.04 -43.79 22.39
CA LEU A 906 -7.16 -42.35 22.20
C LEU A 906 -8.46 -41.84 22.80
N ILE A 907 -8.41 -40.68 23.50
CA ILE A 907 -9.58 -40.11 24.17
C ILE A 907 -9.83 -38.71 23.62
N ILE A 908 -11.05 -38.48 23.13
CA ILE A 908 -11.54 -37.17 22.69
C ILE A 908 -12.37 -36.56 23.83
N LEU A 909 -12.04 -35.33 24.21
CA LEU A 909 -12.84 -34.57 25.20
C LEU A 909 -13.44 -33.34 24.51
N ASP A 910 -14.68 -33.02 24.88
CA ASP A 910 -15.39 -31.84 24.43
C ASP A 910 -16.06 -31.18 25.65
N TYR A 911 -15.76 -29.90 25.91
CA TYR A 911 -16.20 -29.18 27.09
C TYR A 911 -17.60 -28.58 26.90
N LYS A 912 -18.49 -28.70 27.87
CA LYS A 912 -19.84 -28.14 27.84
C LYS A 912 -20.19 -27.50 29.17
N LEU A 913 -20.96 -26.41 29.16
CA LEU A 913 -21.48 -25.82 30.42
C LEU A 913 -22.38 -26.78 31.19
N SER A 914 -23.17 -27.56 30.48
CA SER A 914 -24.02 -28.61 31.09
C SER A 914 -24.07 -29.84 30.20
N ILE A 915 -24.11 -31.02 30.82
CA ILE A 915 -24.30 -32.27 30.10
C ILE A 915 -25.79 -32.45 29.79
N PRO A 916 -26.15 -32.73 28.51
CA PRO A 916 -27.56 -32.92 28.13
C PRO A 916 -28.12 -34.25 28.64
N ASP A 917 -29.44 -34.29 28.93
CA ASP A 917 -30.13 -35.51 29.29
C ASP A 917 -30.19 -36.50 28.12
N HIS A 918 -30.04 -37.79 28.41
CA HIS A 918 -30.16 -38.85 27.41
C HIS A 918 -31.51 -38.81 26.68
N GLY A 919 -31.48 -38.76 25.36
CA GLY A 919 -32.69 -38.71 24.50
C GLY A 919 -33.18 -37.31 24.19
N SER A 920 -32.54 -36.27 24.66
CA SER A 920 -32.81 -34.88 24.26
C SER A 920 -32.31 -34.60 22.84
N GLU A 921 -32.89 -33.62 22.15
CA GLU A 921 -32.44 -33.18 20.82
C GLU A 921 -30.99 -32.68 20.87
N LEU A 922 -30.60 -32.02 21.95
CA LEU A 922 -29.24 -31.54 22.20
C LEU A 922 -28.24 -32.70 22.34
N PHE A 923 -28.67 -33.81 23.03
CA PHE A 923 -27.87 -35.02 23.11
C PHE A 923 -27.63 -35.62 21.71
N ALA A 924 -28.66 -35.72 20.88
CA ALA A 924 -28.53 -36.28 19.52
C ALA A 924 -27.57 -35.44 18.67
N LYS A 925 -27.58 -34.11 18.83
CA LYS A 925 -26.63 -33.19 18.15
C LYS A 925 -25.19 -33.43 18.61
N TYR A 926 -24.93 -33.53 19.87
CA TYR A 926 -23.57 -33.80 20.41
C TYR A 926 -23.11 -35.22 20.07
N ASP A 927 -23.97 -36.20 20.06
CA ASP A 927 -23.63 -37.56 19.63
C ASP A 927 -23.18 -37.60 18.17
N SER A 928 -23.88 -36.89 17.28
CA SER A 928 -23.51 -36.76 15.88
C SER A 928 -22.14 -36.07 15.72
N GLN A 929 -21.87 -35.04 16.51
CA GLN A 929 -20.58 -34.32 16.50
C GLN A 929 -19.44 -35.24 16.96
N MET A 930 -19.61 -35.91 18.10
CA MET A 930 -18.60 -36.80 18.67
C MET A 930 -18.35 -38.03 17.78
N ASN A 931 -19.40 -38.54 17.10
CA ASN A 931 -19.24 -39.57 16.08
C ASN A 931 -18.38 -39.13 14.93
N THR A 932 -18.52 -37.87 14.46
CA THR A 932 -17.71 -37.32 13.40
C THR A 932 -16.25 -37.18 13.84
N TYR A 933 -16.00 -36.68 15.03
CA TYR A 933 -14.66 -36.57 15.60
C TYR A 933 -13.98 -37.95 15.72
N ARG A 934 -14.69 -38.96 16.26
CA ARG A 934 -14.15 -40.33 16.35
C ARG A 934 -13.74 -40.89 14.98
N LYS A 935 -14.57 -40.70 13.97
CA LYS A 935 -14.25 -41.17 12.60
C LYS A 935 -12.98 -40.50 12.06
N CYS A 936 -12.85 -39.17 12.23
CA CYS A 936 -11.68 -38.43 11.79
C CYS A 936 -10.40 -38.92 12.49
N VAL A 937 -10.44 -39.04 13.82
CA VAL A 937 -9.29 -39.48 14.63
C VAL A 937 -8.93 -40.95 14.33
N ALA A 938 -9.93 -41.85 14.22
CA ALA A 938 -9.71 -43.25 13.88
C ALA A 938 -9.09 -43.45 12.47
N GLN A 939 -9.36 -42.55 11.52
CA GLN A 939 -8.69 -42.56 10.22
C GLN A 939 -7.22 -42.12 10.28
N LEU A 940 -6.90 -41.17 11.18
CA LEU A 940 -5.54 -40.70 11.39
C LEU A 940 -4.68 -41.72 12.18
N ARG A 941 -5.29 -42.41 13.13
CA ARG A 941 -4.64 -43.40 14.02
C ARG A 941 -5.46 -44.70 14.07
N PRO A 942 -5.40 -45.55 13.03
CA PRO A 942 -6.16 -46.78 12.95
C PRO A 942 -5.64 -47.90 13.89
N ASP A 943 -4.50 -47.67 14.49
CA ASP A 943 -3.81 -48.61 15.39
C ASP A 943 -4.39 -48.59 16.83
N LYS A 944 -5.16 -47.56 17.21
CA LYS A 944 -5.71 -47.42 18.57
C LYS A 944 -7.23 -47.19 18.57
N PRO A 945 -7.98 -47.80 19.49
CA PRO A 945 -9.40 -47.47 19.64
C PRO A 945 -9.60 -46.05 20.15
N VAL A 946 -10.67 -45.39 19.67
CA VAL A 946 -10.98 -44.01 20.01
C VAL A 946 -12.25 -43.96 20.88
N LYS A 947 -12.13 -43.43 22.08
CA LYS A 947 -13.25 -43.12 22.98
C LYS A 947 -13.53 -41.62 22.97
N SER A 948 -14.74 -41.23 23.34
CA SER A 948 -15.10 -39.81 23.42
C SER A 948 -16.00 -39.52 24.63
N TYR A 949 -15.75 -38.35 25.25
CA TYR A 949 -16.44 -37.93 26.47
C TYR A 949 -16.86 -36.45 26.38
N LEU A 950 -18.04 -36.13 26.93
CA LEU A 950 -18.44 -34.76 27.25
C LEU A 950 -18.08 -34.47 28.70
N LEU A 951 -17.43 -33.32 28.95
CA LEU A 951 -17.10 -32.84 30.29
C LEU A 951 -17.95 -31.61 30.64
N GLY A 952 -18.81 -31.72 31.64
CA GLY A 952 -19.61 -30.61 32.14
C GLY A 952 -18.81 -29.63 33.00
N ALA A 953 -19.13 -28.35 32.99
CA ALA A 953 -18.50 -27.30 33.81
C ALA A 953 -18.67 -27.54 35.34
N ASN A 954 -19.53 -28.42 35.74
CA ASN A 954 -19.68 -28.88 37.12
C ASN A 954 -18.75 -30.05 37.49
N GLY A 955 -17.94 -30.57 36.53
CA GLY A 955 -17.07 -31.71 36.71
C GLY A 955 -17.76 -33.08 36.50
N ASP A 956 -18.93 -33.14 35.90
CA ASP A 956 -19.59 -34.37 35.47
C ASP A 956 -19.00 -34.87 34.15
N VAL A 957 -19.05 -36.19 33.93
CA VAL A 957 -18.50 -36.86 32.75
C VAL A 957 -19.58 -37.74 32.12
N LEU A 958 -19.74 -37.64 30.82
CA LEU A 958 -20.62 -38.51 30.03
C LEU A 958 -19.82 -39.16 28.89
N GLU A 959 -19.74 -40.50 28.93
CA GLU A 959 -19.18 -41.27 27.84
C GLU A 959 -20.15 -41.34 26.67
N MET A 960 -19.67 -40.92 25.49
CA MET A 960 -20.43 -40.96 24.25
C MET A 960 -20.15 -42.29 23.55
N SER A 961 -21.05 -43.26 23.74
CA SER A 961 -20.92 -44.62 23.20
C SER A 961 -20.95 -44.64 21.67
N SER A 962 -20.15 -45.54 21.05
CA SER A 962 -20.29 -45.88 19.64
C SER A 962 -21.68 -46.47 19.39
N ALA A 963 -22.53 -45.80 18.58
CA ALA A 963 -23.64 -46.51 17.96
C ALA A 963 -23.06 -47.70 17.17
N GLN A 964 -23.46 -48.94 17.51
CA GLN A 964 -23.12 -50.16 16.77
C GLN A 964 -23.57 -50.13 15.33
#